data_78a485ef9c2e3752b2de3d070c9e264a
#
_entry.id   78a485ef9c2e3752b2de3d070c9e264a
#
_cell.length_a   1.000
_cell.length_b   1.000
_cell.length_c   1.000
_cell.angle_alpha   90.00
_cell.angle_beta   90.00
_cell.angle_gamma   90.00
#
_symmetry.space_group_name_H-M   'P 1'
#
loop_
_entity.id
_entity.type
_entity.pdbx_description
1 polymer ?
#
loop_
_entity_poly.entity_id
_entity_poly.type
_entity_poly.pdbx_seq_one_letter_code
_entity_poly.pdbx_strand_id
1 'polypeptide(L)'
;MSTTLTAEQQRMIEENRRKALERRAQRLGQNPTSAPKQFVPPVKKEAHITDNHNKDTLFGNGDFTTTWTSARDDPPPAKRQHVNQPLTCTDSSTSSTKPAQLSYPANKAWNFSMEDYQQLMTQVASIASVSLRPLEGAESLDMAAVTSRAQDGSPLTALLKLCNGWQKLGAEVQGQCVLVSPSRFEIDIDYHVDVIAAFKQMPTKTYDMKTRKWSFSLQDYKRLMGLLGGIAAVEVEPLPRAVVQSFSASFEETQARNPDIPEADLSCVEPAITSSLMPFQMEGVNYAVSKQGRLLLADDMGLGKTVQAICIAAYYRKEWPVLVVAPSSVRFTWAESFRRWLPSLSPDSINVVVKAKDNLRAGLVNIVSYDLLSRMDKQLPGNPFNVLIMDESHFLKNIKTARCKAALPLLKTAKRVILLSGTPAMSRPAELYTQILAVRPTLFPRFHEFGLRYCGAKQLAWGWDYSGSSHLGELKLLLSESLMLRRLKSDVLSQLPSKQRKVVTVTIDGISNRTKAALSAAAMELARGHQNKRDEKEVLLIFYNHTAEAKLQAITEYINDMLECGREKFLVFAHHKLVLDHITSELVKKDVSFIRIDGSTPSSERQHLCDKFQYSGKKCVAVLSITAANMGLTLHAADLVIFAELFWNPGVLIQAEDRVHRIGQTNNVNIHYLVAKGTVDDHLWPMIQAKMQVLEQVGLSESNLSANAVTAQFHSKDPSQRSIAEMFARSFNEDDDADTGGQ
;
A
#
# COMPACT_ATOMS: atom_id res chain seq x y z
N MET A 1 44.65 -4.24 24.52
CA MET A 1 44.91 -3.00 25.29
C MET A 1 43.54 -2.38 25.58
N SER A 2 43.09 -2.47 26.84
CA SER A 2 41.84 -1.86 27.27
C SER A 2 42.06 -0.36 27.39
N THR A 3 41.46 0.43 26.53
CA THR A 3 41.47 1.90 26.62
C THR A 3 40.59 2.33 27.79
N THR A 4 41.16 2.53 28.94
CA THR A 4 40.51 3.21 30.06
C THR A 4 40.24 4.66 29.63
N LEU A 5 38.98 5.05 29.73
CA LEU A 5 38.52 6.43 29.47
C LEU A 5 39.28 7.39 30.38
N THR A 6 39.73 8.53 29.82
CA THR A 6 40.42 9.57 30.61
C THR A 6 39.44 10.16 31.64
N ALA A 7 39.97 10.65 32.77
CA ALA A 7 39.17 11.25 33.86
C ALA A 7 38.29 12.40 33.36
N GLU A 8 38.71 13.12 32.32
CA GLU A 8 37.95 14.17 31.67
C GLU A 8 36.78 13.67 30.83
N GLN A 9 36.96 12.54 30.13
CA GLN A 9 35.90 11.87 29.39
C GLN A 9 34.84 11.28 30.34
N GLN A 10 35.25 10.73 31.48
CA GLN A 10 34.33 10.25 32.50
C GLN A 10 33.51 11.38 33.12
N ARG A 11 34.12 12.53 33.43
CA ARG A 11 33.40 13.74 33.92
C ARG A 11 32.38 14.24 32.89
N MET A 12 32.72 14.28 31.62
CA MET A 12 31.82 14.73 30.54
C MET A 12 30.63 13.78 30.37
N ILE A 13 30.84 12.48 30.49
CA ILE A 13 29.79 11.47 30.45
C ILE A 13 28.81 11.64 31.63
N GLU A 14 29.37 11.88 32.82
CA GLU A 14 28.57 12.02 34.03
C GLU A 14 27.76 13.33 34.04
N GLU A 15 28.34 14.43 33.54
CA GLU A 15 27.65 15.71 33.36
C GLU A 15 26.52 15.63 32.31
N ASN A 16 26.75 14.94 31.20
CA ASN A 16 25.71 14.68 30.19
C ASN A 16 24.60 13.79 30.73
N ARG A 17 24.91 12.80 31.57
CA ARG A 17 23.93 11.96 32.25
C ARG A 17 23.10 12.76 33.24
N ARG A 18 23.70 13.66 34.01
CA ARG A 18 22.99 14.58 34.92
C ARG A 18 22.06 15.53 34.16
N LYS A 19 22.50 16.16 33.07
CA LYS A 19 21.69 17.04 32.23
C LYS A 19 20.53 16.29 31.57
N ALA A 20 20.70 15.01 31.22
CA ALA A 20 19.62 14.16 30.69
C ALA A 20 18.59 13.83 31.76
N LEU A 21 18.99 13.54 32.98
CA LEU A 21 18.10 13.28 34.11
C LEU A 21 17.33 14.54 34.52
N GLU A 22 17.97 15.70 34.54
CA GLU A 22 17.29 16.99 34.82
C GLU A 22 16.23 17.33 33.74
N ARG A 23 16.52 17.11 32.44
CA ARG A 23 15.53 17.25 31.37
C ARG A 23 14.36 16.26 31.50
N ARG A 24 14.62 15.05 32.00
CA ARG A 24 13.59 14.04 32.25
C ARG A 24 12.72 14.43 33.45
N ALA A 25 13.31 14.95 34.53
CA ALA A 25 12.60 15.46 35.70
C ALA A 25 11.73 16.69 35.35
N GLN A 26 12.23 17.61 34.53
CA GLN A 26 11.47 18.76 34.04
C GLN A 26 10.26 18.36 33.17
N ARG A 27 10.38 17.28 32.37
CA ARG A 27 9.25 16.73 31.61
C ARG A 27 8.22 16.01 32.45
N LEU A 28 8.63 15.39 33.57
CA LEU A 28 7.73 14.71 34.53
C LEU A 28 7.07 15.68 35.49
N GLY A 29 7.67 16.86 35.75
CA GLY A 29 7.13 17.90 36.62
C GLY A 29 6.07 18.80 35.96
N GLN A 30 5.75 18.60 34.67
CA GLN A 30 4.73 19.39 33.95
C GLN A 30 3.36 18.72 33.88
N ASN A 31 3.12 17.61 34.58
CA ASN A 31 1.78 17.06 34.75
C ASN A 31 1.26 17.38 36.14
N PRO A 32 0.24 18.24 36.29
CA PRO A 32 -0.32 18.56 37.59
C PRO A 32 -1.21 17.40 38.08
N THR A 33 -0.78 16.74 39.13
CA THR A 33 -1.62 15.88 39.96
C THR A 33 -2.55 16.78 40.78
N SER A 34 -3.84 16.67 40.51
CA SER A 34 -4.90 17.33 41.30
C SER A 34 -5.17 16.55 42.56
N ALA A 35 -5.08 17.23 43.71
CA ALA A 35 -5.72 16.85 44.95
C ALA A 35 -6.85 17.88 45.27
N PRO A 36 -7.93 17.50 45.98
CA PRO A 36 -9.19 18.20 45.95
C PRO A 36 -9.22 19.41 46.93
N LYS A 37 -9.73 20.55 46.48
CA LYS A 37 -10.11 21.67 47.38
C LYS A 37 -11.54 22.14 47.14
N GLN A 38 -12.18 22.42 48.25
CA GLN A 38 -13.54 22.83 48.51
C GLN A 38 -14.05 24.02 47.69
N PHE A 39 -15.33 23.96 47.45
CA PHE A 39 -16.18 24.94 46.80
C PHE A 39 -16.30 26.25 47.63
N VAL A 40 -16.09 27.40 46.95
CA VAL A 40 -16.66 28.69 47.33
C VAL A 40 -17.01 29.44 46.04
N PRO A 41 -18.21 29.99 45.85
CA PRO A 41 -18.66 30.59 44.62
C PRO A 41 -18.20 32.07 44.49
N PRO A 42 -17.88 32.56 43.27
CA PRO A 42 -17.59 33.98 43.08
C PRO A 42 -18.79 34.79 42.62
N VAL A 43 -18.84 35.95 43.21
CA VAL A 43 -19.71 37.08 43.00
C VAL A 43 -19.56 37.71 41.63
N LYS A 44 -20.70 38.15 41.05
CA LYS A 44 -20.80 38.93 39.81
C LYS A 44 -20.11 40.30 39.97
N LYS A 45 -19.46 40.77 38.93
CA LYS A 45 -19.29 42.21 38.65
C LYS A 45 -19.52 42.49 37.18
N GLU A 46 -20.44 43.41 36.98
CA GLU A 46 -20.84 44.09 35.75
C GLU A 46 -19.79 45.16 35.35
N ALA A 47 -19.79 45.50 34.09
CA ALA A 47 -19.64 46.80 33.45
C ALA A 47 -18.67 46.74 32.24
N HIS A 48 -18.75 47.37 31.17
CA HIS A 48 -19.42 48.52 30.63
C HIS A 48 -19.32 48.47 29.09
N ILE A 49 -20.38 48.95 28.47
CA ILE A 49 -20.59 49.20 27.05
C ILE A 49 -19.75 50.43 26.63
N THR A 50 -19.12 50.38 25.42
CA THR A 50 -19.05 51.56 24.57
C THR A 50 -19.13 51.17 23.10
N ASP A 51 -20.17 51.74 22.46
CA ASP A 51 -20.43 51.77 21.03
C ASP A 51 -19.28 52.44 20.24
N ASN A 52 -19.10 52.01 19.00
CA ASN A 52 -19.11 52.97 17.91
C ASN A 52 -19.35 52.30 16.51
N HIS A 53 -20.26 52.93 15.83
CA HIS A 53 -20.81 52.75 14.50
C HIS A 53 -19.73 52.76 13.36
N ASN A 54 -19.93 52.02 12.30
CA ASN A 54 -20.50 52.46 11.01
C ASN A 54 -20.33 51.37 9.93
N LYS A 55 -21.45 50.97 9.38
CA LYS A 55 -21.99 51.05 8.03
C LYS A 55 -21.32 50.33 6.86
N ASP A 56 -22.20 49.56 6.29
CA ASP A 56 -22.54 49.34 4.85
C ASP A 56 -21.58 48.41 4.07
N THR A 57 -21.98 47.40 3.39
CA THR A 57 -23.08 47.03 2.51
C THR A 57 -22.82 45.64 1.87
N LEU A 58 -23.86 44.80 1.84
CA LEU A 58 -24.39 43.97 0.76
C LEU A 58 -23.63 42.79 0.10
N PHE A 59 -24.40 41.70 -0.01
CA PHE A 59 -24.33 40.48 -0.86
C PHE A 59 -23.33 39.41 -0.39
N GLY A 60 -23.67 38.21 0.05
CA GLY A 60 -24.74 37.28 -0.35
C GLY A 60 -24.09 36.05 -0.94
N ASN A 61 -24.00 34.96 -0.21
CA ASN A 61 -24.26 33.60 -0.60
C ASN A 61 -23.68 32.61 0.41
N GLY A 62 -24.53 31.69 0.80
CA GLY A 62 -24.29 30.77 1.89
C GLY A 62 -23.35 29.64 1.53
N ASP A 63 -22.63 29.21 2.54
CA ASP A 63 -22.00 27.91 2.61
C ASP A 63 -22.25 27.28 3.99
N PHE A 64 -22.89 26.12 3.91
CA PHE A 64 -23.14 25.25 5.08
C PHE A 64 -21.83 24.56 5.48
N THR A 65 -21.25 24.98 6.60
CA THR A 65 -20.25 24.20 7.32
C THR A 65 -20.88 23.62 8.57
N THR A 66 -21.14 22.32 8.57
CA THR A 66 -21.45 21.55 9.77
C THR A 66 -20.16 21.15 10.47
N THR A 67 -19.89 21.82 11.56
CA THR A 67 -18.88 21.42 12.56
C THR A 67 -19.47 20.35 13.48
N TRP A 68 -18.81 19.19 13.55
CA TRP A 68 -19.05 18.18 14.58
C TRP A 68 -18.06 18.39 15.71
N THR A 69 -18.56 18.83 16.85
CA THR A 69 -17.86 18.80 18.12
C THR A 69 -18.09 17.46 18.81
N SER A 70 -17.00 16.89 19.32
CA SER A 70 -16.94 15.66 20.10
C SER A 70 -17.65 15.81 21.44
N ALA A 71 -18.49 14.86 21.84
CA ALA A 71 -18.91 14.63 23.20
C ALA A 71 -18.25 13.35 23.74
N ARG A 72 -17.87 13.45 24.99
CA ARG A 72 -17.10 12.49 25.78
C ARG A 72 -17.96 11.37 26.33
N ASP A 73 -17.27 10.27 26.66
CA ASP A 73 -17.66 9.05 27.33
C ASP A 73 -18.35 9.27 28.72
N ASP A 74 -19.31 8.37 29.00
CA ASP A 74 -19.62 7.92 30.35
C ASP A 74 -19.94 6.41 30.36
N PRO A 75 -19.61 5.67 31.43
CA PRO A 75 -19.52 4.21 31.43
C PRO A 75 -20.85 3.52 31.79
N PRO A 76 -20.98 2.21 31.47
CA PRO A 76 -22.25 1.48 31.67
C PRO A 76 -22.39 0.89 33.07
N PRO A 77 -23.61 0.79 33.61
CA PRO A 77 -23.89 0.08 34.88
C PRO A 77 -24.07 -1.43 34.65
N ALA A 78 -23.80 -2.13 35.74
CA ALA A 78 -23.62 -3.53 35.91
C ALA A 78 -24.84 -4.44 35.57
N LYS A 79 -24.49 -5.67 35.24
CA LYS A 79 -25.34 -6.84 35.00
C LYS A 79 -26.31 -7.14 36.15
N ARG A 80 -27.55 -7.41 35.79
CA ARG A 80 -28.42 -8.31 36.55
C ARG A 80 -28.99 -9.38 35.64
N GLN A 81 -28.74 -10.63 36.00
CA GLN A 81 -29.38 -11.83 35.47
C GLN A 81 -30.85 -11.85 35.87
N HIS A 82 -31.75 -12.21 34.97
CA HIS A 82 -33.01 -12.84 35.31
C HIS A 82 -33.46 -13.85 34.25
N VAL A 83 -33.62 -14.98 34.73
CA VAL A 83 -34.31 -16.25 34.46
C VAL A 83 -35.59 -16.14 33.60
N ASN A 84 -35.67 -17.07 32.66
CA ASN A 84 -36.83 -17.43 31.85
C ASN A 84 -37.97 -18.01 32.70
N GLN A 85 -39.20 -17.56 32.44
CA GLN A 85 -40.37 -18.42 32.42
C GLN A 85 -41.49 -17.76 31.59
N PRO A 86 -42.35 -18.55 30.90
CA PRO A 86 -43.37 -18.04 29.97
C PRO A 86 -44.70 -17.79 30.69
N LEU A 87 -45.36 -16.70 30.29
CA LEU A 87 -46.74 -16.46 30.71
C LEU A 87 -47.67 -16.40 29.52
N THR A 88 -48.68 -17.22 29.60
CA THR A 88 -49.81 -17.44 28.73
C THR A 88 -50.70 -16.22 28.59
N CYS A 89 -51.22 -16.03 27.39
CA CYS A 89 -52.20 -15.03 26.99
C CYS A 89 -53.58 -15.27 27.60
N THR A 90 -54.27 -14.20 27.97
CA THR A 90 -55.75 -14.12 27.93
C THR A 90 -56.15 -12.78 27.31
N ASP A 91 -57.11 -12.85 26.42
CA ASP A 91 -57.70 -11.80 25.60
C ASP A 91 -58.29 -10.65 26.38
N SER A 92 -58.15 -9.41 25.87
CA SER A 92 -59.25 -8.49 25.76
C SER A 92 -58.98 -7.40 24.73
N SER A 93 -59.89 -7.30 23.82
CA SER A 93 -60.08 -6.44 22.70
C SER A 93 -59.93 -4.94 22.94
N THR A 94 -59.07 -4.27 22.19
CA THR A 94 -59.33 -2.93 21.62
C THR A 94 -58.49 -2.78 20.35
N SER A 95 -59.14 -2.62 19.22
CA SER A 95 -58.55 -2.42 17.91
C SER A 95 -57.82 -1.08 17.78
N SER A 96 -56.50 -1.11 17.78
CA SER A 96 -55.70 -0.10 17.13
C SER A 96 -54.69 -0.85 16.27
N THR A 97 -54.94 -0.88 14.97
CA THR A 97 -54.03 -1.43 13.95
C THR A 97 -52.71 -0.69 14.01
N LYS A 98 -51.71 -1.31 14.63
CA LYS A 98 -50.31 -0.86 14.47
C LYS A 98 -49.80 -1.34 13.10
N PRO A 99 -49.07 -0.46 12.33
CA PRO A 99 -48.50 -0.86 11.06
C PRO A 99 -47.56 -2.06 11.22
N ALA A 100 -47.61 -2.99 10.27
CA ALA A 100 -46.76 -4.19 10.28
C ALA A 100 -45.29 -3.79 10.23
N GLN A 101 -44.55 -4.05 11.32
CA GLN A 101 -43.13 -3.74 11.45
C GLN A 101 -42.29 -4.95 11.06
N LEU A 102 -41.53 -4.84 9.98
CA LEU A 102 -40.44 -5.75 9.63
C LEU A 102 -39.11 -5.13 10.05
N SER A 103 -38.48 -5.63 11.13
CA SER A 103 -37.16 -5.16 11.56
C SER A 103 -36.08 -6.05 11.01
N TYR A 104 -35.09 -5.43 10.35
CA TYR A 104 -33.84 -6.07 9.96
C TYR A 104 -32.72 -5.68 10.95
N PRO A 105 -32.27 -6.61 11.81
CA PRO A 105 -31.26 -6.31 12.83
C PRO A 105 -29.89 -5.86 12.27
N ALA A 106 -29.60 -6.24 11.03
CA ALA A 106 -28.29 -5.96 10.42
C ALA A 106 -28.04 -4.48 10.07
N ASN A 107 -29.10 -3.70 9.76
CA ASN A 107 -28.95 -2.34 9.23
C ASN A 107 -29.43 -1.23 10.16
N LYS A 108 -29.97 -1.55 11.36
CA LYS A 108 -30.61 -0.59 12.25
C LYS A 108 -31.66 0.29 11.55
N ALA A 109 -32.31 -0.25 10.53
CA ALA A 109 -33.32 0.41 9.73
C ALA A 109 -34.68 -0.28 9.93
N TRP A 110 -35.73 0.50 9.90
CA TRP A 110 -37.12 0.01 9.95
C TRP A 110 -37.71 0.12 8.55
N ASN A 111 -38.32 -0.95 8.08
CA ASN A 111 -39.04 -0.97 6.81
C ASN A 111 -40.54 -0.99 7.07
N PHE A 112 -41.27 -0.20 6.33
CA PHE A 112 -42.72 -0.12 6.41
C PHE A 112 -43.31 -0.33 5.03
N SER A 113 -44.56 -0.84 4.99
CA SER A 113 -45.33 -0.91 3.75
C SER A 113 -45.65 0.50 3.23
N MET A 114 -45.74 0.67 1.91
CA MET A 114 -46.21 1.95 1.35
C MET A 114 -47.67 2.25 1.69
N GLU A 115 -48.47 1.24 2.01
CA GLU A 115 -49.83 1.37 2.50
C GLU A 115 -49.89 2.08 3.84
N ASP A 116 -48.85 1.90 4.68
CA ASP A 116 -48.72 2.51 5.99
C ASP A 116 -48.12 3.92 5.94
N TYR A 117 -47.68 4.40 4.77
CA TYR A 117 -46.88 5.63 4.63
C TYR A 117 -47.60 6.87 5.24
N GLN A 118 -48.84 7.08 4.88
CA GLN A 118 -49.61 8.23 5.37
C GLN A 118 -49.83 8.16 6.89
N GLN A 119 -50.16 6.98 7.41
CA GLN A 119 -50.36 6.75 8.82
C GLN A 119 -49.06 6.97 9.61
N LEU A 120 -47.93 6.47 9.08
CA LEU A 120 -46.59 6.68 9.63
C LEU A 120 -46.22 8.17 9.68
N MET A 121 -46.40 8.88 8.57
CA MET A 121 -46.09 10.32 8.49
C MET A 121 -46.95 11.13 9.48
N THR A 122 -48.22 10.81 9.63
CA THR A 122 -49.11 11.45 10.58
C THR A 122 -48.71 11.20 12.04
N GLN A 123 -48.36 9.95 12.36
CA GLN A 123 -47.91 9.60 13.72
C GLN A 123 -46.56 10.22 14.06
N VAL A 124 -45.60 10.28 13.11
CA VAL A 124 -44.28 10.89 13.33
C VAL A 124 -44.40 12.41 13.46
N ALA A 125 -45.31 13.07 12.72
CA ALA A 125 -45.56 14.50 12.86
C ALA A 125 -46.08 14.89 14.25
N SER A 126 -46.66 13.97 15.00
CA SER A 126 -47.08 14.18 16.39
C SER A 126 -45.94 14.14 17.41
N ILE A 127 -44.73 13.71 17.01
CA ILE A 127 -43.55 13.58 17.88
C ILE A 127 -42.65 14.82 17.71
N ALA A 128 -42.68 15.73 18.64
CA ALA A 128 -42.01 17.05 18.57
C ALA A 128 -40.47 16.97 18.38
N SER A 129 -39.85 15.85 18.71
CA SER A 129 -38.38 15.64 18.60
C SER A 129 -37.93 14.93 17.31
N VAL A 130 -38.86 14.57 16.41
CA VAL A 130 -38.54 13.78 15.18
C VAL A 130 -39.03 14.55 13.98
N SER A 131 -38.17 14.71 12.98
CA SER A 131 -38.50 15.24 11.67
C SER A 131 -38.17 14.19 10.59
N LEU A 132 -39.18 13.74 9.87
CA LEU A 132 -39.00 12.88 8.68
C LEU A 132 -39.14 13.71 7.42
N ARG A 133 -38.26 13.46 6.45
CA ARG A 133 -38.33 14.03 5.11
C ARG A 133 -39.34 13.22 4.31
N PRO A 134 -40.42 13.85 3.79
CA PRO A 134 -41.38 13.16 2.93
C PRO A 134 -40.69 12.61 1.65
N LEU A 135 -41.24 11.52 1.11
CA LEU A 135 -40.83 11.03 -0.20
C LEU A 135 -41.33 12.04 -1.25
N GLU A 136 -40.41 12.50 -2.14
CA GLU A 136 -40.77 13.40 -3.24
C GLU A 136 -41.82 12.74 -4.16
N GLY A 137 -42.94 13.42 -4.36
CA GLY A 137 -44.08 12.93 -5.16
C GLY A 137 -45.12 12.09 -4.41
N ALA A 138 -44.93 11.85 -3.11
CA ALA A 138 -45.92 11.10 -2.30
C ALA A 138 -47.09 11.98 -1.76
N GLU A 139 -47.02 13.29 -1.95
CA GLU A 139 -48.01 14.26 -1.43
C GLU A 139 -49.40 14.13 -2.10
N SER A 140 -49.48 13.48 -3.28
CA SER A 140 -50.69 13.27 -4.07
C SER A 140 -51.17 11.83 -4.16
N LEU A 141 -50.64 10.94 -3.33
CA LEU A 141 -50.95 9.51 -3.35
C LEU A 141 -52.26 9.20 -2.62
N ASP A 142 -53.36 9.17 -3.37
CA ASP A 142 -54.57 8.51 -2.96
C ASP A 142 -54.45 6.99 -3.24
N MET A 143 -54.09 6.22 -2.21
CA MET A 143 -53.80 4.77 -2.33
C MET A 143 -55.01 3.94 -2.77
N ALA A 144 -56.23 4.42 -2.53
CA ALA A 144 -57.46 3.75 -3.01
C ALA A 144 -57.61 3.86 -4.55
N ALA A 145 -57.07 4.91 -5.17
CA ALA A 145 -57.08 5.12 -6.60
C ALA A 145 -55.95 4.36 -7.33
N VAL A 146 -54.88 3.99 -6.62
CA VAL A 146 -53.67 3.37 -7.18
C VAL A 146 -53.89 1.88 -7.51
N THR A 147 -54.64 1.16 -6.69
CA THR A 147 -54.94 -0.26 -6.91
C THR A 147 -55.90 -0.51 -8.07
N SER A 148 -56.69 0.52 -8.47
CA SER A 148 -57.69 0.38 -9.55
C SER A 148 -57.19 0.84 -10.94
N ARG A 149 -56.01 1.48 -11.09
CA ARG A 149 -55.49 2.08 -12.35
C ARG A 149 -54.10 1.60 -12.79
N ALA A 150 -53.78 0.35 -12.56
CA ALA A 150 -52.46 -0.22 -12.87
C ALA A 150 -52.16 -0.47 -14.37
N GLN A 151 -52.88 0.15 -15.30
CA GLN A 151 -52.71 -0.11 -16.75
C GLN A 151 -52.12 1.06 -17.57
N ASP A 152 -51.95 2.26 -17.00
CA ASP A 152 -51.41 3.39 -17.78
C ASP A 152 -50.02 3.80 -17.25
N GLY A 153 -49.07 4.02 -18.19
CA GLY A 153 -47.66 4.34 -17.97
C GLY A 153 -47.38 5.67 -17.26
N SER A 154 -48.02 5.94 -16.14
CA SER A 154 -47.83 7.14 -15.31
C SER A 154 -46.55 7.09 -14.48
N PRO A 155 -46.01 8.25 -14.02
CA PRO A 155 -44.88 8.31 -13.10
C PRO A 155 -45.06 7.44 -11.85
N LEU A 156 -46.29 7.22 -11.44
CA LEU A 156 -46.68 6.37 -10.33
C LEU A 156 -46.36 4.88 -10.59
N THR A 157 -46.57 4.40 -11.82
CA THR A 157 -46.22 3.02 -12.22
C THR A 157 -44.70 2.81 -12.22
N ALA A 158 -43.94 3.86 -12.53
CA ALA A 158 -42.48 3.85 -12.42
C ALA A 158 -42.05 3.82 -10.94
N LEU A 159 -42.71 4.59 -10.06
CA LEU A 159 -42.46 4.59 -8.60
C LEU A 159 -42.84 3.26 -7.97
N LEU A 160 -43.98 2.68 -8.33
CA LEU A 160 -44.42 1.34 -7.87
C LEU A 160 -43.49 0.23 -8.38
N LYS A 161 -42.97 0.31 -9.62
CA LYS A 161 -41.94 -0.59 -10.10
C LYS A 161 -40.62 -0.45 -9.32
N LEU A 162 -40.25 0.78 -8.94
CA LEU A 162 -39.10 1.01 -8.07
C LEU A 162 -39.34 0.44 -6.66
N CYS A 163 -40.52 0.68 -6.08
CA CYS A 163 -40.90 0.15 -4.76
C CYS A 163 -41.05 -1.37 -4.76
N ASN A 164 -41.66 -1.97 -5.80
CA ASN A 164 -41.70 -3.42 -5.97
C ASN A 164 -40.35 -4.04 -6.19
N GLY A 165 -39.37 -3.30 -6.74
CA GLY A 165 -37.98 -3.71 -6.79
C GLY A 165 -37.33 -3.81 -5.39
N TRP A 166 -37.86 -3.10 -4.40
CA TRP A 166 -37.40 -3.17 -3.00
C TRP A 166 -38.06 -4.29 -2.20
N GLN A 167 -39.17 -4.82 -2.67
CA GLN A 167 -39.84 -6.01 -2.12
C GLN A 167 -39.43 -7.30 -2.80
N LYS A 168 -38.38 -7.33 -3.63
CA LYS A 168 -37.82 -8.62 -4.08
C LYS A 168 -37.39 -9.39 -2.84
N LEU A 169 -38.18 -10.38 -2.47
CA LEU A 169 -37.76 -11.50 -1.64
C LEU A 169 -36.37 -11.87 -2.14
N GLY A 170 -35.37 -11.97 -1.23
CA GLY A 170 -33.96 -12.07 -1.59
C GLY A 170 -33.79 -13.02 -2.76
N ALA A 171 -33.11 -12.57 -3.81
CA ALA A 171 -32.93 -13.35 -5.02
C ALA A 171 -32.39 -14.73 -4.63
N GLU A 172 -33.01 -15.80 -5.11
CA GLU A 172 -32.59 -17.17 -4.79
C GLU A 172 -31.20 -17.45 -5.33
N VAL A 173 -30.82 -16.75 -6.42
CA VAL A 173 -29.51 -16.86 -7.06
C VAL A 173 -28.89 -15.50 -7.23
N GLN A 174 -27.69 -15.34 -6.66
CA GLN A 174 -26.89 -14.12 -6.78
C GLN A 174 -25.69 -14.37 -7.69
N GLY A 175 -25.36 -13.40 -8.53
CA GLY A 175 -24.22 -13.45 -9.42
C GLY A 175 -23.52 -12.12 -9.53
N GLN A 176 -22.38 -12.11 -10.20
CA GLN A 176 -21.59 -10.88 -10.44
C GLN A 176 -20.94 -10.88 -11.81
N CYS A 177 -20.83 -9.70 -12.43
CA CYS A 177 -20.06 -9.51 -13.64
C CYS A 177 -18.61 -9.18 -13.32
N VAL A 178 -17.65 -9.79 -14.01
CA VAL A 178 -16.21 -9.57 -13.84
C VAL A 178 -15.55 -9.36 -15.20
N LEU A 179 -14.77 -8.27 -15.35
CA LEU A 179 -13.98 -8.06 -16.57
C LEU A 179 -12.78 -9.01 -16.61
N VAL A 180 -12.63 -9.77 -17.69
CA VAL A 180 -11.55 -10.77 -17.86
C VAL A 180 -10.57 -10.42 -18.96
N SER A 181 -10.96 -9.57 -19.90
CA SER A 181 -10.08 -8.98 -20.90
C SER A 181 -10.57 -7.57 -21.31
N PRO A 182 -9.78 -6.78 -22.06
CA PRO A 182 -10.22 -5.45 -22.50
C PRO A 182 -11.52 -5.44 -23.32
N SER A 183 -11.94 -6.59 -23.83
CA SER A 183 -13.13 -6.73 -24.69
C SER A 183 -14.16 -7.74 -24.17
N ARG A 184 -13.88 -8.46 -23.08
CA ARG A 184 -14.76 -9.53 -22.60
C ARG A 184 -14.97 -9.49 -21.09
N PHE A 185 -16.17 -9.91 -20.66
CA PHE A 185 -16.52 -10.11 -19.26
C PHE A 185 -17.08 -11.50 -19.01
N GLU A 186 -16.98 -11.98 -17.81
CA GLU A 186 -17.59 -13.21 -17.29
C GLU A 186 -18.73 -12.88 -16.35
N ILE A 187 -19.70 -13.80 -16.26
CA ILE A 187 -20.72 -13.79 -15.21
C ILE A 187 -20.47 -14.99 -14.30
N ASP A 188 -20.17 -14.69 -13.05
CA ASP A 188 -20.00 -15.67 -11.98
C ASP A 188 -21.32 -15.80 -11.25
N ILE A 189 -22.04 -16.90 -11.49
CA ILE A 189 -23.38 -17.13 -10.98
C ILE A 189 -23.63 -18.63 -10.88
N ASP A 190 -24.36 -19.06 -9.86
CA ASP A 190 -24.79 -20.44 -9.72
C ASP A 190 -25.78 -20.86 -10.84
N TYR A 191 -25.91 -22.16 -11.03
CA TYR A 191 -26.72 -22.68 -12.10
C TYR A 191 -28.20 -22.31 -11.95
N HIS A 192 -28.76 -21.69 -12.99
CA HIS A 192 -30.18 -21.39 -13.12
C HIS A 192 -30.63 -21.57 -14.58
N VAL A 193 -31.75 -22.25 -14.81
CA VAL A 193 -32.21 -22.64 -16.16
C VAL A 193 -32.41 -21.40 -17.05
N ASP A 194 -33.12 -20.38 -16.57
CA ASP A 194 -33.44 -19.18 -17.33
C ASP A 194 -32.20 -18.32 -17.60
N VAL A 195 -31.22 -18.28 -16.65
CA VAL A 195 -29.91 -17.63 -16.85
C VAL A 195 -29.16 -18.31 -17.99
N ILE A 196 -29.10 -19.63 -18.02
CA ILE A 196 -28.45 -20.38 -19.10
C ILE A 196 -29.19 -20.19 -20.44
N ALA A 197 -30.51 -20.07 -20.41
CA ALA A 197 -31.29 -19.75 -21.60
C ALA A 197 -30.95 -18.34 -22.14
N ALA A 198 -30.81 -17.35 -21.26
CA ALA A 198 -30.36 -16.00 -21.62
C ALA A 198 -28.94 -16.01 -22.18
N PHE A 199 -27.99 -16.74 -21.56
CA PHE A 199 -26.61 -16.87 -22.03
C PHE A 199 -26.55 -17.47 -23.46
N LYS A 200 -27.34 -18.48 -23.75
CA LYS A 200 -27.42 -19.13 -25.08
C LYS A 200 -27.92 -18.20 -26.17
N GLN A 201 -28.65 -17.13 -25.82
CA GLN A 201 -29.15 -16.13 -26.77
C GLN A 201 -28.09 -15.10 -27.20
N MET A 202 -26.96 -15.02 -26.47
CA MET A 202 -25.89 -14.05 -26.81
C MET A 202 -25.05 -14.56 -28.00
N PRO A 203 -24.81 -13.72 -29.00
CA PRO A 203 -24.00 -14.09 -30.17
C PRO A 203 -22.55 -14.42 -29.82
N THR A 204 -21.96 -13.66 -28.88
CA THR A 204 -20.52 -13.74 -28.54
C THR A 204 -20.21 -14.67 -27.36
N LYS A 205 -21.19 -15.49 -26.95
CA LYS A 205 -21.03 -16.45 -25.85
C LYS A 205 -19.86 -17.38 -26.04
N THR A 206 -19.10 -17.61 -24.99
CA THR A 206 -18.04 -18.63 -24.90
C THR A 206 -18.14 -19.31 -23.55
N TYR A 207 -18.10 -20.63 -23.53
CA TYR A 207 -18.09 -21.43 -22.31
C TYR A 207 -16.74 -22.10 -22.15
N ASP A 208 -16.07 -21.84 -21.02
CA ASP A 208 -14.82 -22.52 -20.67
C ASP A 208 -15.12 -23.76 -19.82
N MET A 209 -14.84 -24.94 -20.39
CA MET A 209 -15.08 -26.24 -19.73
C MET A 209 -14.19 -26.45 -18.49
N LYS A 210 -13.02 -25.79 -18.41
CA LYS A 210 -12.09 -25.94 -17.28
C LYS A 210 -12.57 -25.15 -16.06
N THR A 211 -12.94 -23.88 -16.27
CA THR A 211 -13.42 -22.99 -15.21
C THR A 211 -14.92 -23.08 -14.99
N ARG A 212 -15.66 -23.70 -15.91
CA ARG A 212 -17.13 -23.77 -15.94
C ARG A 212 -17.82 -22.42 -15.98
N LYS A 213 -17.16 -21.40 -16.56
CA LYS A 213 -17.66 -20.03 -16.64
C LYS A 213 -18.06 -19.65 -18.06
N TRP A 214 -19.06 -18.78 -18.14
CA TRP A 214 -19.50 -18.16 -19.37
C TRP A 214 -18.90 -16.77 -19.52
N SER A 215 -18.35 -16.48 -20.69
CA SER A 215 -17.82 -15.15 -21.03
C SER A 215 -18.47 -14.60 -22.30
N PHE A 216 -18.58 -13.27 -22.36
CA PHE A 216 -19.26 -12.53 -23.42
C PHE A 216 -18.43 -11.33 -23.84
N SER A 217 -18.60 -10.83 -25.09
CA SER A 217 -18.08 -9.54 -25.49
C SER A 217 -18.77 -8.41 -24.71
N LEU A 218 -18.04 -7.32 -24.44
CA LEU A 218 -18.61 -6.12 -23.82
C LEU A 218 -19.74 -5.51 -24.67
N GLN A 219 -19.76 -5.75 -25.98
CA GLN A 219 -20.85 -5.34 -26.88
C GLN A 219 -22.22 -5.95 -26.47
N ASP A 220 -22.22 -7.20 -26.01
CA ASP A 220 -23.44 -7.88 -25.55
C ASP A 220 -23.86 -7.46 -24.12
N TYR A 221 -23.04 -6.71 -23.40
CA TYR A 221 -23.25 -6.40 -21.98
C TYR A 221 -24.64 -5.81 -21.67
N LYS A 222 -25.01 -4.73 -22.36
CA LYS A 222 -26.29 -4.05 -22.12
C LYS A 222 -27.49 -4.98 -22.38
N ARG A 223 -27.41 -5.75 -23.49
CA ARG A 223 -28.46 -6.70 -23.88
C ARG A 223 -28.59 -7.82 -22.85
N LEU A 224 -27.45 -8.41 -22.44
CA LEU A 224 -27.45 -9.53 -21.49
C LEU A 224 -27.95 -9.08 -20.11
N MET A 225 -27.46 -7.93 -19.61
CA MET A 225 -27.93 -7.38 -18.33
C MET A 225 -29.43 -7.03 -18.35
N GLY A 226 -29.96 -6.58 -19.49
CA GLY A 226 -31.41 -6.37 -19.66
C GLY A 226 -32.21 -7.65 -19.56
N LEU A 227 -31.75 -8.76 -20.15
CA LEU A 227 -32.41 -10.08 -20.08
C LEU A 227 -32.36 -10.65 -18.64
N LEU A 228 -31.18 -10.58 -17.99
CA LEU A 228 -31.01 -11.08 -16.62
C LEU A 228 -31.83 -10.28 -15.61
N GLY A 229 -31.94 -8.96 -15.80
CA GLY A 229 -32.78 -8.10 -14.95
C GLY A 229 -34.29 -8.42 -15.04
N GLY A 230 -34.73 -9.13 -16.09
CA GLY A 230 -36.09 -9.60 -16.26
C GLY A 230 -36.40 -10.90 -15.49
N ILE A 231 -35.42 -11.62 -14.97
CA ILE A 231 -35.60 -12.88 -14.24
C ILE A 231 -35.79 -12.56 -12.74
N ALA A 232 -36.99 -12.85 -12.24
CA ALA A 232 -37.40 -12.40 -10.89
C ALA A 232 -36.54 -13.00 -9.75
N ALA A 233 -36.06 -14.24 -9.91
CA ALA A 233 -35.30 -14.98 -8.88
C ALA A 233 -33.80 -14.74 -8.94
N VAL A 234 -33.30 -13.84 -9.85
CA VAL A 234 -31.89 -13.69 -10.14
C VAL A 234 -31.47 -12.23 -9.93
N GLU A 235 -30.37 -12.04 -9.22
CA GLU A 235 -29.72 -10.74 -9.05
C GLU A 235 -28.25 -10.84 -9.48
N VAL A 236 -27.86 -10.03 -10.48
CA VAL A 236 -26.47 -9.99 -10.98
C VAL A 236 -25.88 -8.62 -10.74
N GLU A 237 -24.82 -8.57 -9.93
CA GLU A 237 -24.07 -7.34 -9.72
C GLU A 237 -23.42 -6.87 -11.02
N PRO A 238 -23.68 -5.65 -11.49
CA PRO A 238 -23.14 -5.14 -12.73
C PRO A 238 -21.64 -4.87 -12.65
N LEU A 239 -21.00 -4.69 -13.80
CA LEU A 239 -19.61 -4.19 -13.85
C LEU A 239 -19.52 -2.83 -13.14
N PRO A 240 -18.44 -2.57 -12.37
CA PRO A 240 -18.24 -1.29 -11.71
C PRO A 240 -18.27 -0.13 -12.70
N ARG A 241 -18.82 1.02 -12.28
CA ARG A 241 -18.84 2.23 -13.09
C ARG A 241 -17.47 2.61 -13.65
N ALA A 242 -16.41 2.42 -12.84
CA ALA A 242 -15.03 2.67 -13.24
C ALA A 242 -14.60 1.83 -14.45
N VAL A 243 -15.02 0.55 -14.50
CA VAL A 243 -14.75 -0.36 -15.62
C VAL A 243 -15.52 0.08 -16.85
N VAL A 244 -16.83 0.34 -16.71
CA VAL A 244 -17.67 0.78 -17.84
C VAL A 244 -17.14 2.09 -18.47
N GLN A 245 -16.71 3.04 -17.66
CA GLN A 245 -16.14 4.31 -18.15
C GLN A 245 -14.78 4.13 -18.83
N SER A 246 -13.91 3.27 -18.30
CA SER A 246 -12.56 3.09 -18.84
C SER A 246 -12.54 2.30 -20.14
N PHE A 247 -13.50 1.40 -20.34
CA PHE A 247 -13.63 0.54 -21.51
C PHE A 247 -14.79 0.93 -22.44
N SER A 248 -15.29 2.17 -22.34
CA SER A 248 -16.48 2.63 -23.07
C SER A 248 -16.43 2.34 -24.59
N ALA A 249 -15.28 2.52 -25.23
CA ALA A 249 -15.07 2.21 -26.66
C ALA A 249 -15.30 0.72 -27.00
N SER A 250 -15.08 -0.19 -26.06
CA SER A 250 -15.30 -1.65 -26.26
C SER A 250 -16.77 -2.07 -26.13
N PHE A 251 -17.63 -1.17 -25.62
CA PHE A 251 -19.09 -1.40 -25.57
C PHE A 251 -19.81 -0.96 -26.86
N GLU A 252 -19.12 -0.19 -27.71
CA GLU A 252 -19.66 0.33 -28.97
C GLU A 252 -19.01 -0.41 -30.15
N GLU A 253 -19.83 -0.83 -31.12
CA GLU A 253 -19.37 -1.64 -32.27
C GLU A 253 -18.46 -0.87 -33.26
N THR A 254 -18.32 0.44 -33.12
CA THR A 254 -17.97 1.35 -34.22
C THR A 254 -16.50 1.73 -34.32
N GLN A 255 -15.63 1.34 -33.43
CA GLN A 255 -14.21 1.74 -33.56
C GLN A 255 -13.28 0.54 -33.35
N ALA A 256 -12.63 0.12 -34.43
CA ALA A 256 -11.38 -0.60 -34.34
C ALA A 256 -10.43 0.24 -33.47
N ARG A 257 -10.19 -0.21 -32.26
CA ARG A 257 -9.23 0.41 -31.34
C ARG A 257 -7.89 0.48 -32.07
N ASN A 258 -7.43 1.69 -32.38
CA ASN A 258 -6.06 1.84 -32.82
C ASN A 258 -5.19 1.52 -31.60
N PRO A 259 -4.49 0.37 -31.53
CA PRO A 259 -3.73 -0.02 -30.35
C PRO A 259 -2.50 0.86 -30.13
N ASP A 260 -2.12 1.65 -31.16
CA ASP A 260 -0.89 2.42 -31.14
C ASP A 260 -1.11 3.74 -30.37
N ILE A 261 -0.26 3.93 -29.36
CA ILE A 261 -0.16 5.19 -28.65
C ILE A 261 0.43 6.21 -29.64
N PRO A 262 -0.27 7.34 -29.90
CA PRO A 262 0.23 8.34 -30.84
C PRO A 262 1.59 8.89 -30.37
N GLU A 263 2.51 9.07 -31.30
CA GLU A 263 3.78 9.71 -31.01
C GLU A 263 3.54 11.17 -30.63
N ALA A 264 4.19 11.59 -29.54
CA ALA A 264 4.13 12.96 -29.07
C ALA A 264 5.17 13.81 -29.82
N ASP A 265 4.79 15.00 -30.25
CA ASP A 265 5.75 15.97 -30.77
C ASP A 265 6.62 16.51 -29.61
N LEU A 266 7.85 16.00 -29.52
CA LEU A 266 8.83 16.39 -28.51
C LEU A 266 9.79 17.50 -28.98
N SER A 267 9.48 18.19 -30.07
CA SER A 267 10.29 19.31 -30.59
C SER A 267 10.50 20.45 -29.59
N CYS A 268 9.56 20.59 -28.62
CA CYS A 268 9.64 21.55 -27.52
C CYS A 268 10.53 21.11 -26.36
N VAL A 269 11.05 19.88 -26.36
CA VAL A 269 11.89 19.29 -25.31
C VAL A 269 13.36 19.30 -25.78
N GLU A 270 14.28 19.51 -24.85
CA GLU A 270 15.71 19.59 -25.17
C GLU A 270 16.25 18.30 -25.81
N PRO A 271 17.04 18.39 -26.90
CA PRO A 271 17.64 17.23 -27.57
C PRO A 271 18.51 16.37 -26.64
N ALA A 272 19.15 16.97 -25.63
CA ALA A 272 19.97 16.26 -24.67
C ALA A 272 19.22 15.14 -23.95
N ILE A 273 17.91 15.32 -23.68
CA ILE A 273 17.10 14.28 -23.08
C ILE A 273 16.45 13.37 -24.12
N THR A 274 15.86 13.93 -25.19
CA THR A 274 15.10 13.13 -26.17
C THR A 274 15.96 12.14 -26.92
N SER A 275 17.22 12.50 -27.29
CA SER A 275 18.17 11.61 -27.96
C SER A 275 18.73 10.51 -27.06
N SER A 276 18.62 10.67 -25.73
CA SER A 276 19.13 9.70 -24.73
C SER A 276 18.08 8.70 -24.27
N LEU A 277 16.82 8.86 -24.66
CA LEU A 277 15.75 7.94 -24.26
C LEU A 277 15.87 6.63 -25.05
N MET A 278 15.77 5.52 -24.34
CA MET A 278 15.59 4.20 -24.95
C MET A 278 14.19 4.10 -25.57
N PRO A 279 13.98 3.23 -26.59
CA PRO A 279 12.68 3.09 -27.28
C PRO A 279 11.50 2.95 -26.32
N PHE A 280 11.60 2.04 -25.35
CA PHE A 280 10.54 1.85 -24.36
C PHE A 280 10.32 3.08 -23.47
N GLN A 281 11.36 3.87 -23.18
CA GLN A 281 11.23 5.11 -22.41
C GLN A 281 10.49 6.19 -23.24
N MET A 282 10.74 6.24 -24.54
CA MET A 282 10.01 7.09 -25.47
C MET A 282 8.52 6.73 -25.50
N GLU A 283 8.19 5.44 -25.61
CA GLU A 283 6.80 4.96 -25.48
C GLU A 283 6.16 5.39 -24.16
N GLY A 284 6.94 5.37 -23.06
CA GLY A 284 6.47 5.85 -21.76
C GLY A 284 6.13 7.34 -21.74
N VAL A 285 6.90 8.15 -22.44
CA VAL A 285 6.62 9.59 -22.62
C VAL A 285 5.37 9.79 -23.49
N ASN A 286 5.26 9.05 -24.59
CA ASN A 286 4.09 9.09 -25.49
C ASN A 286 2.80 8.71 -24.73
N TYR A 287 2.85 7.63 -23.93
CA TYR A 287 1.75 7.25 -23.06
C TYR A 287 1.39 8.36 -22.09
N ALA A 288 2.38 8.99 -21.45
CA ALA A 288 2.12 10.08 -20.51
C ALA A 288 1.43 11.29 -21.18
N VAL A 289 1.86 11.64 -22.38
CA VAL A 289 1.24 12.72 -23.16
C VAL A 289 -0.18 12.36 -23.56
N SER A 290 -0.45 11.13 -24.01
CA SER A 290 -1.80 10.63 -24.33
C SER A 290 -2.74 10.66 -23.11
N LYS A 291 -2.21 10.48 -21.89
CA LYS A 291 -2.95 10.63 -20.62
C LYS A 291 -2.87 12.04 -20.03
N GLN A 292 -2.52 13.04 -20.86
CA GLN A 292 -2.45 14.47 -20.49
C GLN A 292 -1.54 14.74 -19.27
N GLY A 293 -0.45 13.98 -19.13
CA GLY A 293 0.50 14.11 -18.03
C GLY A 293 -0.04 13.67 -16.66
N ARG A 294 -1.13 12.92 -16.62
CA ARG A 294 -1.68 12.34 -15.37
C ARG A 294 -1.59 10.83 -15.42
N LEU A 295 -0.55 10.28 -14.77
CA LEU A 295 -0.26 8.84 -14.82
C LEU A 295 0.47 8.34 -13.57
N LEU A 296 0.43 7.02 -13.41
CA LEU A 296 1.32 6.26 -12.54
C LEU A 296 2.33 5.51 -13.43
N LEU A 297 3.56 6.00 -13.49
CA LEU A 297 4.67 5.33 -14.16
C LEU A 297 5.25 4.28 -13.20
N ALA A 298 4.83 3.05 -13.42
CA ALA A 298 5.07 1.92 -12.54
C ALA A 298 6.11 0.93 -13.08
N ASP A 299 6.95 1.37 -14.01
CA ASP A 299 8.06 0.57 -14.56
C ASP A 299 8.93 -0.02 -13.44
N ASP A 300 9.49 -1.18 -13.65
CA ASP A 300 10.38 -1.81 -12.70
C ASP A 300 11.53 -0.90 -12.28
N MET A 301 12.11 -1.17 -11.12
CA MET A 301 13.22 -0.38 -10.59
C MET A 301 14.43 -0.49 -11.51
N GLY A 302 15.08 0.65 -11.80
CA GLY A 302 16.24 0.70 -12.68
C GLY A 302 15.94 0.92 -14.17
N LEU A 303 14.65 0.99 -14.58
CA LEU A 303 14.25 1.28 -15.99
C LEU A 303 14.23 2.79 -16.34
N GLY A 304 14.84 3.65 -15.53
CA GLY A 304 15.00 5.07 -15.85
C GLY A 304 13.72 5.91 -15.72
N LYS A 305 12.88 5.65 -14.73
CA LYS A 305 11.68 6.46 -14.46
C LYS A 305 11.98 7.95 -14.29
N THR A 306 13.12 8.29 -13.70
CA THR A 306 13.54 9.69 -13.46
C THR A 306 13.71 10.46 -14.77
N VAL A 307 14.41 9.90 -15.77
CA VAL A 307 14.60 10.59 -17.06
C VAL A 307 13.28 10.73 -17.81
N GLN A 308 12.42 9.71 -17.79
CA GLN A 308 11.07 9.79 -18.37
C GLN A 308 10.25 10.91 -17.69
N ALA A 309 10.25 10.98 -16.35
CA ALA A 309 9.51 12.00 -15.61
C ALA A 309 10.01 13.42 -15.90
N ILE A 310 11.32 13.62 -16.04
CA ILE A 310 11.91 14.92 -16.42
C ILE A 310 11.48 15.28 -17.85
N CYS A 311 11.51 14.33 -18.80
CA CYS A 311 11.08 14.55 -20.17
C CYS A 311 9.59 14.95 -20.24
N ILE A 312 8.72 14.22 -19.53
CA ILE A 312 7.28 14.54 -19.43
C ILE A 312 7.08 15.93 -18.81
N ALA A 313 7.77 16.26 -17.73
CA ALA A 313 7.68 17.58 -17.11
C ALA A 313 8.17 18.70 -18.04
N ALA A 314 9.25 18.46 -18.81
CA ALA A 314 9.80 19.40 -19.79
C ALA A 314 8.82 19.65 -20.95
N TYR A 315 8.09 18.63 -21.41
CA TYR A 315 7.02 18.76 -22.40
C TYR A 315 5.96 19.78 -21.94
N TYR A 316 5.64 19.82 -20.63
CA TYR A 316 4.71 20.77 -20.03
C TYR A 316 5.39 22.01 -19.44
N ARG A 317 6.59 22.40 -19.92
CA ARG A 317 7.39 23.51 -19.35
C ARG A 317 6.65 24.84 -19.28
N LYS A 318 5.72 25.10 -20.19
CA LYS A 318 4.87 26.30 -20.17
C LYS A 318 3.94 26.40 -18.96
N GLU A 319 3.75 25.29 -18.24
CA GLU A 319 2.87 25.18 -17.07
C GLU A 319 3.67 25.18 -15.74
N TRP A 320 5.00 25.37 -15.79
CA TRP A 320 5.83 25.45 -14.59
C TRP A 320 5.51 26.68 -13.73
N PRO A 321 5.81 26.69 -12.41
CA PRO A 321 6.82 25.88 -11.71
C PRO A 321 6.40 24.41 -11.47
N VAL A 322 7.42 23.51 -11.48
CA VAL A 322 7.26 22.09 -11.17
C VAL A 322 7.63 21.82 -9.70
N LEU A 323 6.85 20.96 -9.04
CA LEU A 323 7.17 20.45 -7.71
C LEU A 323 7.52 18.96 -7.79
N VAL A 324 8.71 18.61 -7.30
CA VAL A 324 9.17 17.22 -7.13
C VAL A 324 9.13 16.87 -5.65
N VAL A 325 8.34 15.86 -5.30
CA VAL A 325 8.29 15.31 -3.95
C VAL A 325 8.96 13.93 -3.97
N ALA A 326 10.05 13.78 -3.23
CA ALA A 326 10.87 12.58 -3.26
C ALA A 326 11.30 12.17 -1.84
N PRO A 327 11.81 10.93 -1.64
CA PRO A 327 12.48 10.57 -0.39
C PRO A 327 13.64 11.51 -0.08
N SER A 328 13.89 11.79 1.20
CA SER A 328 14.90 12.76 1.64
C SER A 328 16.31 12.47 1.11
N SER A 329 16.64 11.20 0.90
CA SER A 329 17.95 10.74 0.42
C SER A 329 18.25 11.08 -1.04
N VAL A 330 17.22 11.22 -1.89
CA VAL A 330 17.39 11.39 -3.34
C VAL A 330 17.09 12.81 -3.83
N ARG A 331 16.83 13.77 -2.94
CA ARG A 331 16.53 15.15 -3.33
C ARG A 331 17.65 15.82 -4.15
N PHE A 332 18.89 15.64 -3.73
CA PHE A 332 20.04 16.18 -4.45
C PHE A 332 20.30 15.46 -5.78
N THR A 333 20.07 14.15 -5.82
CA THR A 333 20.15 13.36 -7.07
C THR A 333 19.11 13.84 -8.09
N TRP A 334 17.91 14.25 -7.64
CA TRP A 334 16.91 14.86 -8.51
C TRP A 334 17.40 16.20 -9.07
N ALA A 335 17.99 17.07 -8.24
CA ALA A 335 18.53 18.34 -8.71
C ALA A 335 19.65 18.13 -9.73
N GLU A 336 20.54 17.19 -9.49
CA GLU A 336 21.60 16.82 -10.42
C GLU A 336 21.05 16.25 -11.73
N SER A 337 19.99 15.42 -11.66
CA SER A 337 19.30 14.89 -12.84
C SER A 337 18.67 15.99 -13.69
N PHE A 338 18.07 17.01 -13.08
CA PHE A 338 17.55 18.18 -13.83
C PHE A 338 18.67 18.95 -14.51
N ARG A 339 19.80 19.23 -13.83
CA ARG A 339 20.97 19.90 -14.44
C ARG A 339 21.54 19.11 -15.62
N ARG A 340 21.62 17.78 -15.48
CA ARG A 340 22.14 16.89 -16.52
C ARG A 340 21.26 16.88 -17.76
N TRP A 341 19.94 16.74 -17.57
CA TRP A 341 19.00 16.48 -18.66
C TRP A 341 18.39 17.73 -19.27
N LEU A 342 18.40 18.85 -18.55
CA LEU A 342 17.91 20.16 -19.01
C LEU A 342 18.99 21.21 -18.79
N PRO A 343 20.08 21.18 -19.57
CA PRO A 343 21.20 22.12 -19.41
C PRO A 343 20.83 23.59 -19.66
N SER A 344 19.70 23.87 -20.30
CA SER A 344 19.18 25.24 -20.46
C SER A 344 18.65 25.84 -19.15
N LEU A 345 18.45 25.05 -18.10
CA LEU A 345 18.01 25.56 -16.81
C LEU A 345 19.20 26.19 -16.07
N SER A 346 19.05 27.46 -15.66
CA SER A 346 20.01 28.06 -14.72
C SER A 346 20.05 27.24 -13.43
N PRO A 347 21.24 26.96 -12.88
CA PRO A 347 21.39 26.30 -11.58
C PRO A 347 20.56 26.94 -10.46
N ASP A 348 20.42 28.26 -10.47
CA ASP A 348 19.65 29.02 -9.48
C ASP A 348 18.14 28.83 -9.61
N SER A 349 17.65 28.34 -10.74
CA SER A 349 16.23 28.01 -10.93
C SER A 349 15.84 26.66 -10.31
N ILE A 350 16.80 25.88 -9.80
CA ILE A 350 16.58 24.60 -9.14
C ILE A 350 16.71 24.75 -7.62
N ASN A 351 15.60 24.77 -6.95
CA ASN A 351 15.47 24.93 -5.50
C ASN A 351 15.36 23.58 -4.79
N VAL A 352 16.31 23.26 -3.90
CA VAL A 352 16.24 22.06 -3.06
C VAL A 352 15.92 22.47 -1.62
N VAL A 353 14.71 22.15 -1.19
CA VAL A 353 14.23 22.45 0.16
C VAL A 353 14.87 21.49 1.16
N VAL A 354 15.66 22.04 2.09
CA VAL A 354 16.40 21.28 3.12
C VAL A 354 15.73 21.41 4.49
N LYS A 355 15.19 22.58 4.81
CA LYS A 355 14.56 22.90 6.09
C LYS A 355 13.12 23.35 5.89
N ALA A 356 12.28 23.18 6.91
CA ALA A 356 10.87 23.59 6.85
C ALA A 356 10.68 25.13 6.77
N LYS A 357 11.72 25.93 7.00
CA LYS A 357 11.70 27.39 6.86
C LYS A 357 12.05 27.86 5.45
N ASP A 358 12.57 26.97 4.60
CA ASP A 358 12.97 27.31 3.24
C ASP A 358 11.73 27.65 2.40
N ASN A 359 11.88 28.51 1.40
CA ASN A 359 10.79 28.86 0.51
C ASN A 359 10.59 27.74 -0.53
N LEU A 360 9.41 27.12 -0.54
CA LEU A 360 9.08 26.07 -1.49
C LEU A 360 8.85 26.59 -2.94
N ARG A 361 8.76 27.89 -3.13
CA ARG A 361 8.47 28.55 -4.43
C ARG A 361 9.66 29.33 -4.99
N ALA A 362 10.86 29.09 -4.51
CA ALA A 362 12.02 29.90 -4.88
C ALA A 362 12.55 29.63 -6.28
N GLY A 363 12.23 28.48 -6.88
CA GLY A 363 12.72 28.10 -8.21
C GLY A 363 11.63 27.72 -9.21
N LEU A 364 12.03 27.54 -10.46
CA LEU A 364 11.19 26.91 -11.49
C LEU A 364 11.02 25.40 -11.22
N VAL A 365 12.08 24.76 -10.69
CA VAL A 365 12.07 23.38 -10.21
C VAL A 365 12.23 23.42 -8.69
N ASN A 366 11.26 22.90 -7.97
CA ASN A 366 11.27 22.87 -6.51
C ASN A 366 11.25 21.43 -6.03
N ILE A 367 12.24 21.02 -5.25
CA ILE A 367 12.43 19.64 -4.80
C ILE A 367 12.30 19.58 -3.29
N VAL A 368 11.38 18.78 -2.78
CA VAL A 368 11.07 18.65 -1.35
C VAL A 368 10.90 17.20 -0.95
N SER A 369 11.14 16.87 0.32
CA SER A 369 10.82 15.53 0.82
C SER A 369 9.39 15.45 1.34
N TYR A 370 8.82 14.22 1.35
CA TYR A 370 7.48 13.97 1.90
C TYR A 370 7.30 14.49 3.32
N ASP A 371 8.33 14.33 4.17
CA ASP A 371 8.26 14.78 5.57
C ASP A 371 8.33 16.29 5.71
N LEU A 372 9.12 16.96 4.86
CA LEU A 372 9.16 18.42 4.83
C LEU A 372 7.84 18.98 4.28
N LEU A 373 7.32 18.43 3.19
CA LEU A 373 6.04 18.84 2.63
C LEU A 373 4.92 18.80 3.69
N SER A 374 4.85 17.72 4.49
CA SER A 374 3.85 17.60 5.56
C SER A 374 3.98 18.64 6.69
N ARG A 375 5.14 19.26 6.84
CA ARG A 375 5.40 20.34 7.82
C ARG A 375 5.19 21.73 7.23
N MET A 376 5.18 21.85 5.90
CA MET A 376 5.06 23.11 5.16
C MET A 376 3.65 23.39 4.64
N ASP A 377 2.69 22.52 4.95
CA ASP A 377 1.30 22.58 4.50
C ASP A 377 0.66 23.98 4.70
N LYS A 378 0.95 24.62 5.83
CA LYS A 378 0.48 25.97 6.14
C LYS A 378 1.07 27.08 5.24
N GLN A 379 2.17 26.80 4.53
CA GLN A 379 2.84 27.78 3.62
C GLN A 379 2.28 27.75 2.21
N LEU A 380 1.32 26.86 1.93
CA LEU A 380 0.73 26.66 0.61
C LEU A 380 -0.77 27.06 0.59
N PRO A 381 -1.11 28.34 0.74
CA PRO A 381 -2.48 28.78 0.46
C PRO A 381 -2.72 28.66 -1.05
N GLY A 382 -3.54 27.71 -1.42
CA GLY A 382 -3.75 27.33 -2.82
C GLY A 382 -2.57 26.48 -3.38
N ASN A 383 -2.80 25.83 -4.52
CA ASN A 383 -1.74 25.05 -5.19
C ASN A 383 -1.08 25.92 -6.29
N PRO A 384 0.16 26.38 -6.12
CA PRO A 384 0.86 27.15 -7.15
C PRO A 384 1.46 26.27 -8.24
N PHE A 385 1.44 24.93 -8.07
CA PHE A 385 2.13 24.00 -8.95
C PHE A 385 1.12 23.29 -9.85
N ASN A 386 1.26 23.49 -11.17
CA ASN A 386 0.45 22.77 -12.15
C ASN A 386 1.07 21.41 -12.51
N VAL A 387 2.39 21.25 -12.39
CA VAL A 387 3.13 20.02 -12.69
C VAL A 387 3.72 19.46 -11.40
N LEU A 388 3.34 18.25 -11.06
CA LEU A 388 3.77 17.54 -9.85
C LEU A 388 4.40 16.20 -10.21
N ILE A 389 5.59 15.95 -9.69
CA ILE A 389 6.26 14.64 -9.73
C ILE A 389 6.34 14.11 -8.31
N MET A 390 5.84 12.88 -8.11
CA MET A 390 5.90 12.18 -6.82
C MET A 390 6.75 10.93 -6.98
N ASP A 391 7.99 10.99 -6.54
CA ASP A 391 8.90 9.84 -6.58
C ASP A 391 8.63 8.90 -5.41
N GLU A 392 8.74 7.58 -5.65
CA GLU A 392 8.35 6.54 -4.71
C GLU A 392 6.93 6.78 -4.14
N SER A 393 5.96 6.95 -5.05
CA SER A 393 4.58 7.33 -4.74
C SER A 393 3.85 6.38 -3.79
N HIS A 394 4.38 5.15 -3.57
CA HIS A 394 3.91 4.24 -2.53
C HIS A 394 4.01 4.81 -1.10
N PHE A 395 4.77 5.89 -0.87
CA PHE A 395 4.72 6.65 0.38
C PHE A 395 3.32 7.24 0.68
N LEU A 396 2.49 7.38 -0.34
CA LEU A 396 1.09 7.84 -0.23
C LEU A 396 0.08 6.71 0.05
N LYS A 397 0.51 5.46 0.26
CA LYS A 397 -0.36 4.27 0.40
C LYS A 397 -1.45 4.35 1.47
N ASN A 398 -1.36 5.26 2.42
CA ASN A 398 -2.35 5.40 3.49
C ASN A 398 -2.84 6.85 3.59
N ILE A 399 -4.12 7.06 3.25
CA ILE A 399 -4.79 8.37 3.24
C ILE A 399 -4.78 9.08 4.61
N LYS A 400 -4.66 8.33 5.72
CA LYS A 400 -4.68 8.88 7.08
C LYS A 400 -3.34 9.49 7.51
N THR A 401 -2.26 9.25 6.77
CA THR A 401 -0.92 9.76 7.12
C THR A 401 -0.77 11.25 6.83
N ALA A 402 0.06 11.96 7.61
CA ALA A 402 0.36 13.37 7.40
C ALA A 402 0.91 13.67 6.00
N ARG A 403 1.78 12.78 5.46
CA ARG A 403 2.32 12.88 4.10
C ARG A 403 1.21 12.89 3.05
N CYS A 404 0.25 11.97 3.17
CA CYS A 404 -0.86 11.86 2.24
C CYS A 404 -1.83 13.04 2.36
N LYS A 405 -2.13 13.49 3.58
CA LYS A 405 -2.98 14.66 3.83
C LYS A 405 -2.42 15.95 3.23
N ALA A 406 -1.10 16.13 3.28
CA ALA A 406 -0.43 17.28 2.67
C ALA A 406 -0.36 17.19 1.14
N ALA A 407 -0.12 16.00 0.58
CA ALA A 407 0.08 15.82 -0.86
C ALA A 407 -1.25 15.79 -1.66
N LEU A 408 -2.30 15.13 -1.15
CA LEU A 408 -3.54 14.92 -1.90
C LEU A 408 -4.25 16.19 -2.38
N PRO A 409 -4.34 17.29 -1.59
CA PRO A 409 -4.93 18.54 -2.07
C PRO A 409 -4.18 19.09 -3.29
N LEU A 410 -2.84 19.06 -3.27
CA LEU A 410 -2.00 19.51 -4.38
C LEU A 410 -2.22 18.64 -5.62
N LEU A 411 -2.25 17.31 -5.46
CA LEU A 411 -2.43 16.34 -6.54
C LEU A 411 -3.80 16.44 -7.20
N LYS A 412 -4.85 16.76 -6.44
CA LYS A 412 -6.21 16.93 -6.96
C LYS A 412 -6.35 18.18 -7.83
N THR A 413 -5.66 19.26 -7.49
CA THR A 413 -5.77 20.56 -8.15
C THR A 413 -4.74 20.76 -9.27
N ALA A 414 -3.63 20.01 -9.27
CA ALA A 414 -2.62 20.08 -10.30
C ALA A 414 -3.15 19.63 -11.68
N LYS A 415 -2.68 20.28 -12.75
CA LYS A 415 -3.00 19.88 -14.12
C LYS A 415 -2.30 18.58 -14.50
N ARG A 416 -1.02 18.43 -14.15
CA ARG A 416 -0.18 17.26 -14.47
C ARG A 416 0.28 16.59 -13.19
N VAL A 417 0.13 15.27 -13.13
CA VAL A 417 0.47 14.45 -11.97
C VAL A 417 1.22 13.22 -12.44
N ILE A 418 2.52 13.19 -12.17
CA ILE A 418 3.44 12.13 -12.56
C ILE A 418 3.84 11.38 -11.29
N LEU A 419 3.21 10.24 -11.05
CA LEU A 419 3.55 9.36 -9.95
C LEU A 419 4.58 8.33 -10.43
N LEU A 420 5.65 8.13 -9.66
CA LEU A 420 6.70 7.17 -9.97
C LEU A 420 6.80 6.14 -8.84
N SER A 421 6.77 4.86 -9.17
CA SER A 421 7.06 3.79 -8.21
C SER A 421 7.39 2.48 -8.92
N GLY A 422 8.47 1.81 -8.56
CA GLY A 422 8.74 0.43 -8.98
C GLY A 422 7.84 -0.59 -8.28
N THR A 423 7.25 -0.21 -7.14
CA THR A 423 6.38 -1.04 -6.30
C THR A 423 5.17 -0.23 -5.84
N PRO A 424 4.17 0.01 -6.71
CA PRO A 424 3.01 0.85 -6.38
C PRO A 424 2.21 0.37 -5.17
N ALA A 425 2.12 -0.95 -4.99
CA ALA A 425 1.63 -1.56 -3.76
C ALA A 425 2.73 -2.44 -3.15
N MET A 426 2.83 -2.42 -1.84
CA MET A 426 3.83 -3.18 -1.08
C MET A 426 3.30 -4.54 -0.62
N SER A 427 1.99 -4.67 -0.42
CA SER A 427 1.40 -5.88 0.16
C SER A 427 -0.06 -6.15 -0.17
N ARG A 428 -0.87 -5.16 -0.57
CA ARG A 428 -2.32 -5.33 -0.78
C ARG A 428 -2.92 -4.27 -1.70
N PRO A 429 -4.08 -4.56 -2.35
CA PRO A 429 -4.73 -3.62 -3.28
C PRO A 429 -5.14 -2.29 -2.67
N ALA A 430 -5.54 -2.28 -1.38
CA ALA A 430 -5.94 -1.05 -0.68
C ALA A 430 -4.88 0.07 -0.73
N GLU A 431 -3.60 -0.28 -0.90
CA GLU A 431 -2.48 0.67 -0.98
C GLU A 431 -2.46 1.47 -2.29
N LEU A 432 -3.16 0.99 -3.33
CA LEU A 432 -3.26 1.66 -4.64
C LEU A 432 -4.27 2.81 -4.64
N TYR A 433 -5.28 2.76 -3.76
CA TYR A 433 -6.42 3.69 -3.81
C TYR A 433 -6.01 5.17 -3.82
N THR A 434 -5.08 5.57 -2.97
CA THR A 434 -4.65 6.97 -2.87
C THR A 434 -3.91 7.44 -4.12
N GLN A 435 -3.18 6.55 -4.79
CA GLN A 435 -2.50 6.83 -6.05
C GLN A 435 -3.52 6.94 -7.21
N ILE A 436 -4.52 6.05 -7.23
CA ILE A 436 -5.65 6.14 -8.17
C ILE A 436 -6.37 7.47 -7.97
N LEU A 437 -6.71 7.83 -6.74
CA LEU A 437 -7.38 9.09 -6.40
C LEU A 437 -6.56 10.32 -6.80
N ALA A 438 -5.22 10.24 -6.70
CA ALA A 438 -4.32 11.33 -7.10
C ALA A 438 -4.30 11.54 -8.63
N VAL A 439 -4.28 10.45 -9.41
CA VAL A 439 -4.20 10.50 -10.89
C VAL A 439 -5.58 10.71 -11.51
N ARG A 440 -6.57 9.95 -11.08
CA ARG A 440 -7.96 9.96 -11.61
C ARG A 440 -8.98 10.07 -10.47
N PRO A 441 -9.23 11.27 -9.93
CA PRO A 441 -10.10 11.48 -8.77
C PRO A 441 -11.54 10.98 -8.95
N THR A 442 -12.03 10.95 -10.20
CA THR A 442 -13.39 10.54 -10.54
C THR A 442 -13.58 9.05 -10.71
N LEU A 443 -12.49 8.26 -10.78
CA LEU A 443 -12.57 6.82 -11.04
C LEU A 443 -13.21 6.09 -9.85
N PHE A 444 -12.72 6.36 -8.64
CA PHE A 444 -13.26 5.87 -7.36
C PHE A 444 -13.34 7.02 -6.36
N PRO A 445 -14.43 7.81 -6.35
CA PRO A 445 -14.56 8.94 -5.44
C PRO A 445 -14.54 8.54 -3.96
N ARG A 446 -15.04 7.32 -3.65
CA ARG A 446 -15.12 6.78 -2.29
C ARG A 446 -14.29 5.52 -2.16
N PHE A 447 -13.51 5.45 -1.06
CA PHE A 447 -12.69 4.26 -0.75
C PHE A 447 -13.54 2.98 -0.55
N HIS A 448 -14.74 3.13 -0.02
CA HIS A 448 -15.64 2.00 0.24
C HIS A 448 -15.98 1.21 -1.03
N GLU A 449 -16.31 1.90 -2.13
CA GLU A 449 -16.60 1.29 -3.44
C GLU A 449 -15.40 0.47 -3.95
N PHE A 450 -14.21 1.07 -3.90
CA PHE A 450 -12.97 0.38 -4.25
C PHE A 450 -12.69 -0.81 -3.31
N GLY A 451 -12.95 -0.62 -2.01
CA GLY A 451 -12.70 -1.61 -0.98
C GLY A 451 -13.61 -2.85 -1.08
N LEU A 452 -14.91 -2.64 -1.34
CA LEU A 452 -15.87 -3.73 -1.57
C LEU A 452 -15.42 -4.59 -2.77
N ARG A 453 -15.06 -3.94 -3.89
CA ARG A 453 -14.76 -4.66 -5.13
C ARG A 453 -13.38 -5.32 -5.14
N TYR A 454 -12.33 -4.64 -4.66
CA TYR A 454 -10.95 -5.10 -4.86
C TYR A 454 -10.20 -5.52 -3.59
N CYS A 455 -10.75 -5.24 -2.41
CA CYS A 455 -10.07 -5.55 -1.14
C CYS A 455 -10.71 -6.71 -0.37
N GLY A 456 -11.63 -7.46 -0.98
CA GLY A 456 -12.33 -8.56 -0.30
C GLY A 456 -12.90 -8.10 1.05
N ALA A 457 -13.59 -6.96 1.05
CA ALA A 457 -14.05 -6.29 2.27
C ALA A 457 -14.99 -7.19 3.08
N LYS A 458 -14.75 -7.24 4.40
CA LYS A 458 -15.57 -8.01 5.35
C LYS A 458 -16.15 -7.06 6.40
N GLN A 459 -17.44 -7.18 6.64
CA GLN A 459 -18.08 -6.46 7.72
C GLN A 459 -17.80 -7.17 9.05
N LEU A 460 -17.21 -6.45 10.00
CA LEU A 460 -16.94 -6.91 11.35
C LEU A 460 -17.86 -6.16 12.32
N ALA A 461 -17.97 -6.64 13.56
CA ALA A 461 -18.82 -6.01 14.57
C ALA A 461 -18.48 -4.52 14.82
N TRP A 462 -17.22 -4.11 14.59
CA TRP A 462 -16.72 -2.74 14.81
C TRP A 462 -16.44 -1.96 13.51
N GLY A 463 -16.88 -2.44 12.35
CA GLY A 463 -16.69 -1.77 11.04
C GLY A 463 -16.17 -2.68 9.95
N TRP A 464 -15.69 -2.08 8.86
CA TRP A 464 -15.22 -2.79 7.68
C TRP A 464 -13.73 -3.11 7.72
N ASP A 465 -13.36 -4.35 7.40
CA ASP A 465 -11.98 -4.79 7.16
C ASP A 465 -11.71 -4.88 5.66
N TYR A 466 -10.73 -4.10 5.18
CA TYR A 466 -10.28 -4.04 3.77
C TYR A 466 -8.88 -4.64 3.59
N SER A 467 -8.49 -5.58 4.45
CA SER A 467 -7.15 -6.17 4.40
C SER A 467 -6.98 -7.27 3.36
N GLY A 468 -8.08 -7.75 2.79
CA GLY A 468 -8.10 -8.80 1.78
C GLY A 468 -7.85 -8.31 0.35
N SER A 469 -8.17 -9.19 -0.61
CA SER A 469 -8.05 -8.95 -2.05
C SER A 469 -9.15 -9.71 -2.81
N SER A 470 -9.66 -9.11 -3.89
CA SER A 470 -10.66 -9.68 -4.80
C SER A 470 -10.52 -9.06 -6.19
N HIS A 471 -11.00 -9.74 -7.24
CA HIS A 471 -11.04 -9.25 -8.64
C HIS A 471 -9.72 -8.64 -9.14
N LEU A 472 -8.59 -9.26 -8.79
CA LEU A 472 -7.25 -8.71 -9.06
C LEU A 472 -6.94 -8.59 -10.55
N GLY A 473 -7.43 -9.54 -11.37
CA GLY A 473 -7.31 -9.49 -12.83
C GLY A 473 -8.05 -8.29 -13.43
N GLU A 474 -9.29 -8.03 -12.98
CA GLU A 474 -10.06 -6.84 -13.38
C GLU A 474 -9.35 -5.56 -12.98
N LEU A 475 -8.81 -5.50 -11.75
CA LEU A 475 -8.05 -4.34 -11.27
C LEU A 475 -6.80 -4.09 -12.14
N LYS A 476 -6.06 -5.14 -12.52
CA LYS A 476 -4.91 -5.04 -13.42
C LYS A 476 -5.30 -4.39 -14.75
N LEU A 477 -6.36 -4.91 -15.39
CA LEU A 477 -6.86 -4.38 -16.66
C LEU A 477 -7.28 -2.92 -16.52
N LEU A 478 -8.03 -2.60 -15.47
CA LEU A 478 -8.50 -1.24 -15.21
C LEU A 478 -7.35 -0.25 -14.99
N LEU A 479 -6.34 -0.61 -14.23
CA LEU A 479 -5.17 0.25 -13.99
C LEU A 479 -4.39 0.50 -15.28
N SER A 480 -4.09 -0.55 -16.05
CA SER A 480 -3.34 -0.46 -17.30
C SER A 480 -4.06 0.40 -18.34
N GLU A 481 -5.39 0.29 -18.44
CA GLU A 481 -6.18 1.09 -19.38
C GLU A 481 -6.28 2.55 -18.94
N SER A 482 -6.51 2.79 -17.64
CA SER A 482 -6.94 4.10 -17.18
C SER A 482 -5.81 5.06 -16.81
N LEU A 483 -4.72 4.56 -16.19
CA LEU A 483 -3.77 5.44 -15.52
C LEU A 483 -2.34 4.90 -15.34
N MET A 484 -2.10 3.59 -15.44
CA MET A 484 -0.81 3.00 -15.07
C MET A 484 -0.08 2.44 -16.27
N LEU A 485 1.18 2.83 -16.45
CA LEU A 485 2.12 2.16 -17.33
C LEU A 485 3.10 1.35 -16.48
N ARG A 486 3.17 0.04 -16.74
CA ARG A 486 4.11 -0.86 -16.07
C ARG A 486 4.74 -1.82 -17.07
N ARG A 487 6.07 -1.83 -17.07
CA ARG A 487 6.88 -2.77 -17.85
C ARG A 487 7.85 -3.46 -16.89
N LEU A 488 8.04 -4.75 -17.09
CA LEU A 488 9.02 -5.53 -16.35
C LEU A 488 10.40 -5.43 -17.05
N LYS A 489 11.47 -5.66 -16.30
CA LYS A 489 12.82 -5.72 -16.88
C LYS A 489 12.94 -6.81 -17.93
N SER A 490 12.30 -7.97 -17.67
CA SER A 490 12.23 -9.09 -18.62
C SER A 490 11.66 -8.72 -19.97
N ASP A 491 10.72 -7.75 -20.01
CA ASP A 491 10.00 -7.38 -21.22
C ASP A 491 10.80 -6.43 -22.11
N VAL A 492 11.67 -5.60 -21.51
CA VAL A 492 12.33 -4.47 -22.19
C VAL A 492 13.86 -4.56 -22.21
N LEU A 493 14.46 -5.42 -21.41
CA LEU A 493 15.92 -5.60 -21.29
C LEU A 493 16.29 -7.07 -21.49
N SER A 494 16.28 -7.54 -22.74
CA SER A 494 16.63 -8.93 -23.10
C SER A 494 18.05 -9.34 -22.70
N GLN A 495 18.95 -8.37 -22.53
CA GLN A 495 20.36 -8.61 -22.17
C GLN A 495 20.63 -8.61 -20.66
N LEU A 496 19.61 -8.36 -19.81
CA LEU A 496 19.83 -8.37 -18.38
C LEU A 496 20.00 -9.81 -17.87
N PRO A 497 21.06 -10.12 -17.10
CA PRO A 497 21.28 -11.45 -16.56
C PRO A 497 20.12 -11.95 -15.70
N SER A 498 19.99 -13.27 -15.57
CA SER A 498 18.90 -13.87 -14.82
C SER A 498 19.00 -13.58 -13.30
N LYS A 499 17.85 -13.49 -12.64
CA LYS A 499 17.71 -13.38 -11.19
C LYS A 499 17.12 -14.68 -10.63
N GLN A 500 17.87 -15.36 -9.76
CA GLN A 500 17.46 -16.61 -9.14
C GLN A 500 17.26 -16.44 -7.64
N ARG A 501 16.15 -16.95 -7.13
CA ARG A 501 15.83 -16.92 -5.69
C ARG A 501 15.97 -18.31 -5.09
N LYS A 502 16.58 -18.35 -3.90
CA LYS A 502 16.82 -19.57 -3.13
C LYS A 502 16.38 -19.36 -1.70
N VAL A 503 15.56 -20.27 -1.19
CA VAL A 503 15.24 -20.33 0.23
C VAL A 503 16.22 -21.29 0.88
N VAL A 504 17.00 -20.78 1.82
CA VAL A 504 18.02 -21.55 2.54
C VAL A 504 17.53 -21.78 3.96
N THR A 505 17.19 -23.03 4.28
CA THR A 505 16.86 -23.40 5.65
C THR A 505 18.14 -23.53 6.45
N VAL A 506 18.28 -22.69 7.47
CA VAL A 506 19.40 -22.72 8.40
C VAL A 506 18.98 -23.38 9.74
N THR A 507 19.91 -24.09 10.37
CA THR A 507 19.70 -24.69 11.68
C THR A 507 20.05 -23.71 12.78
N ILE A 508 19.29 -23.70 13.86
CA ILE A 508 19.49 -22.83 15.03
C ILE A 508 20.05 -23.68 16.23
N ASP A 509 21.10 -24.44 15.96
CA ASP A 509 21.73 -25.26 16.97
C ASP A 509 22.55 -24.41 17.94
N GLY A 510 22.77 -24.91 19.16
CA GLY A 510 23.59 -24.24 20.17
C GLY A 510 22.97 -23.01 20.84
N ILE A 511 21.69 -22.71 20.60
CA ILE A 511 21.00 -21.62 21.29
C ILE A 511 20.80 -21.91 22.79
N SER A 512 20.83 -20.83 23.58
CA SER A 512 20.62 -20.95 25.04
C SER A 512 19.24 -21.54 25.36
N ASN A 513 19.13 -22.32 26.44
CA ASN A 513 17.84 -22.84 26.90
C ASN A 513 16.83 -21.74 27.17
N ARG A 514 17.28 -20.54 27.53
CA ARG A 514 16.45 -19.36 27.71
C ARG A 514 15.83 -18.89 26.38
N THR A 515 16.65 -18.77 25.33
CA THR A 515 16.18 -18.38 23.99
C THR A 515 15.22 -19.42 23.41
N LYS A 516 15.52 -20.72 23.60
CA LYS A 516 14.65 -21.83 23.18
C LYS A 516 13.30 -21.80 23.90
N ALA A 517 13.29 -21.57 25.21
CA ALA A 517 12.06 -21.43 25.99
C ALA A 517 11.25 -20.20 25.56
N ALA A 518 11.89 -19.05 25.25
CA ALA A 518 11.26 -17.84 24.79
C ALA A 518 10.61 -18.02 23.41
N LEU A 519 11.29 -18.69 22.47
CA LEU A 519 10.73 -19.05 21.16
C LEU A 519 9.51 -19.95 21.30
N SER A 520 9.60 -21.00 22.13
CA SER A 520 8.48 -21.92 22.36
C SER A 520 7.28 -21.22 22.99
N ALA A 521 7.50 -20.35 23.98
CA ALA A 521 6.44 -19.56 24.62
C ALA A 521 5.75 -18.63 23.62
N ALA A 522 6.51 -17.92 22.80
CA ALA A 522 5.96 -17.03 21.78
C ALA A 522 5.17 -17.80 20.70
N ALA A 523 5.67 -18.97 20.27
CA ALA A 523 4.96 -19.83 19.33
C ALA A 523 3.64 -20.36 19.90
N MET A 524 3.62 -20.80 21.17
CA MET A 524 2.41 -21.25 21.85
C MET A 524 1.39 -20.12 22.00
N GLU A 525 1.84 -18.92 22.35
CA GLU A 525 0.97 -17.76 22.50
C GLU A 525 0.34 -17.36 21.17
N LEU A 526 1.11 -17.40 20.08
CA LEU A 526 0.60 -17.17 18.73
C LEU A 526 -0.42 -18.23 18.30
N ALA A 527 -0.17 -19.51 18.63
CA ALA A 527 -1.05 -20.63 18.31
C ALA A 527 -2.38 -20.61 19.08
N ARG A 528 -2.44 -19.99 20.27
CA ARG A 528 -3.68 -19.85 21.06
C ARG A 528 -4.74 -18.98 20.36
N GLY A 529 -4.35 -18.18 19.37
CA GLY A 529 -5.23 -17.27 18.67
C GLY A 529 -5.72 -16.12 19.56
N HIS A 530 -5.57 -14.91 19.10
CA HIS A 530 -6.02 -13.73 19.83
C HIS A 530 -7.32 -13.19 19.23
N GLN A 531 -8.30 -12.89 20.08
CA GLN A 531 -9.53 -12.21 19.66
C GLN A 531 -9.25 -10.80 19.11
N ASN A 532 -8.10 -10.22 19.49
CA ASN A 532 -7.73 -8.86 19.14
C ASN A 532 -6.47 -8.87 18.24
N LYS A 533 -6.58 -8.33 17.03
CA LYS A 533 -5.47 -8.18 16.06
C LYS A 533 -4.26 -7.38 16.60
N ARG A 534 -4.45 -6.60 17.67
CA ARG A 534 -3.38 -5.82 18.30
C ARG A 534 -2.45 -6.72 19.10
N ASP A 535 -3.04 -7.60 19.88
CA ASP A 535 -2.31 -8.53 20.77
C ASP A 535 -1.55 -9.57 19.93
N GLU A 536 -2.18 -10.11 18.87
CA GLU A 536 -1.53 -11.00 17.90
C GLU A 536 -0.27 -10.35 17.29
N LYS A 537 -0.39 -9.06 16.92
CA LYS A 537 0.73 -8.32 16.34
C LYS A 537 1.86 -8.06 17.33
N GLU A 538 1.57 -7.86 18.60
CA GLU A 538 2.54 -7.66 19.66
C GLU A 538 3.30 -8.95 19.92
N VAL A 539 2.62 -10.10 20.03
CA VAL A 539 3.22 -11.43 20.15
C VAL A 539 4.12 -11.75 18.96
N LEU A 540 3.66 -11.45 17.75
CA LEU A 540 4.45 -11.64 16.53
C LEU A 540 5.76 -10.83 16.57
N LEU A 541 5.74 -9.59 17.07
CA LEU A 541 6.94 -8.76 17.22
C LEU A 541 7.91 -9.32 18.25
N ILE A 542 7.39 -9.83 19.37
CA ILE A 542 8.23 -10.50 20.41
C ILE A 542 8.89 -11.73 19.81
N PHE A 543 8.12 -12.57 19.11
CA PHE A 543 8.64 -13.75 18.44
C PHE A 543 9.72 -13.42 17.41
N TYR A 544 9.52 -12.32 16.65
CA TYR A 544 10.49 -11.83 15.67
C TYR A 544 11.81 -11.40 16.32
N ASN A 545 11.76 -10.71 17.47
CA ASN A 545 12.97 -10.33 18.23
C ASN A 545 13.75 -11.56 18.71
N HIS A 546 13.07 -12.57 19.27
CA HIS A 546 13.72 -13.81 19.72
C HIS A 546 14.29 -14.63 18.56
N THR A 547 13.62 -14.61 17.39
CA THR A 547 14.13 -15.24 16.17
C THR A 547 15.43 -14.58 15.71
N ALA A 548 15.53 -13.25 15.75
CA ALA A 548 16.75 -12.54 15.39
C ALA A 548 17.95 -12.99 16.27
N GLU A 549 17.73 -13.09 17.58
CA GLU A 549 18.76 -13.57 18.53
C GLU A 549 19.16 -15.03 18.26
N ALA A 550 18.18 -15.90 18.02
CA ALA A 550 18.42 -17.32 17.77
C ALA A 550 19.19 -17.59 16.46
N LYS A 551 19.02 -16.75 15.44
CA LYS A 551 19.66 -16.93 14.12
C LYS A 551 21.08 -16.37 14.04
N LEU A 552 21.60 -15.66 15.04
CA LEU A 552 22.90 -14.97 14.96
C LEU A 552 24.03 -15.86 14.49
N GLN A 553 24.20 -17.03 15.13
CA GLN A 553 25.25 -17.95 14.79
C GLN A 553 25.09 -18.54 13.38
N ALA A 554 23.90 -19.01 13.04
CA ALA A 554 23.61 -19.59 11.73
C ALA A 554 23.82 -18.58 10.59
N ILE A 555 23.49 -17.29 10.81
CA ILE A 555 23.76 -16.20 9.87
C ILE A 555 25.26 -16.02 9.66
N THR A 556 26.03 -16.03 10.75
CA THR A 556 27.49 -15.87 10.70
C THR A 556 28.16 -17.03 9.96
N GLU A 557 27.78 -18.25 10.29
CA GLU A 557 28.29 -19.46 9.63
C GLU A 557 27.99 -19.42 8.13
N TYR A 558 26.78 -19.03 7.74
CA TYR A 558 26.40 -18.90 6.33
C TYR A 558 27.21 -17.83 5.57
N ILE A 559 27.44 -16.67 6.21
CA ILE A 559 28.26 -15.61 5.62
C ILE A 559 29.71 -16.07 5.46
N ASN A 560 30.24 -16.79 6.45
CA ASN A 560 31.59 -17.36 6.40
C ASN A 560 31.74 -18.36 5.27
N ASP A 561 30.77 -19.27 5.10
CA ASP A 561 30.75 -20.22 4.00
C ASP A 561 30.78 -19.50 2.62
N MET A 562 30.01 -18.38 2.47
CA MET A 562 30.06 -17.59 1.23
C MET A 562 31.42 -16.92 0.99
N LEU A 563 32.09 -16.47 2.06
CA LEU A 563 33.45 -15.89 1.96
C LEU A 563 34.48 -16.96 1.59
N GLU A 564 34.36 -18.16 2.16
CA GLU A 564 35.21 -19.31 1.86
C GLU A 564 34.98 -19.86 0.44
N CYS A 565 33.72 -19.81 -0.06
CA CYS A 565 33.40 -20.15 -1.45
C CYS A 565 33.94 -19.15 -2.49
N GLY A 566 34.75 -18.17 -2.09
CA GLY A 566 35.43 -17.23 -2.96
C GLY A 566 34.55 -16.07 -3.46
N ARG A 567 33.38 -15.82 -2.83
CA ARG A 567 32.56 -14.65 -3.20
C ARG A 567 33.29 -13.37 -2.82
N GLU A 568 33.47 -12.48 -3.79
CA GLU A 568 34.24 -11.24 -3.60
C GLU A 568 33.37 -10.10 -3.09
N LYS A 569 32.16 -9.92 -3.68
CA LYS A 569 31.24 -8.84 -3.32
C LYS A 569 29.82 -9.37 -3.20
N PHE A 570 29.21 -9.15 -2.04
CA PHE A 570 27.82 -9.49 -1.82
C PHE A 570 27.15 -8.58 -0.79
N LEU A 571 25.81 -8.57 -0.79
CA LEU A 571 25.00 -7.78 0.11
C LEU A 571 24.39 -8.68 1.18
N VAL A 572 24.34 -8.19 2.42
CA VAL A 572 23.63 -8.83 3.52
C VAL A 572 22.61 -7.85 4.09
N PHE A 573 21.34 -8.22 4.03
CA PHE A 573 20.24 -7.43 4.57
C PHE A 573 19.75 -8.02 5.89
N ALA A 574 19.62 -7.16 6.91
CA ALA A 574 19.02 -7.51 8.20
C ALA A 574 18.12 -6.37 8.71
N HIS A 575 17.20 -6.70 9.60
CA HIS A 575 16.27 -5.74 10.20
C HIS A 575 16.75 -5.23 11.55
N HIS A 576 17.11 -6.15 12.44
CA HIS A 576 17.50 -5.82 13.80
C HIS A 576 18.95 -5.29 13.86
N LYS A 577 19.12 -4.23 14.66
CA LYS A 577 20.45 -3.67 14.89
C LYS A 577 21.42 -4.69 15.50
N LEU A 578 20.91 -5.56 16.38
CA LEU A 578 21.67 -6.66 16.98
C LEU A 578 22.32 -7.55 15.91
N VAL A 579 21.57 -7.93 14.89
CA VAL A 579 22.05 -8.76 13.77
C VAL A 579 23.10 -8.01 12.94
N LEU A 580 22.84 -6.73 12.61
CA LEU A 580 23.80 -5.88 11.89
C LEU A 580 25.10 -5.71 12.67
N ASP A 581 25.02 -5.47 13.99
CA ASP A 581 26.19 -5.30 14.88
C ASP A 581 26.98 -6.60 14.96
N HIS A 582 26.31 -7.75 15.09
CA HIS A 582 26.93 -9.07 15.15
C HIS A 582 27.69 -9.38 13.85
N ILE A 583 27.05 -9.24 12.68
CA ILE A 583 27.68 -9.47 11.37
C ILE A 583 28.92 -8.59 11.21
N THR A 584 28.82 -7.29 11.51
CA THR A 584 29.96 -6.37 11.36
C THR A 584 31.09 -6.69 12.31
N SER A 585 30.80 -7.14 13.54
CA SER A 585 31.81 -7.60 14.50
C SER A 585 32.57 -8.84 13.99
N GLU A 586 31.87 -9.81 13.40
CA GLU A 586 32.49 -11.01 12.83
C GLU A 586 33.36 -10.70 11.59
N LEU A 587 32.91 -9.80 10.72
CA LEU A 587 33.70 -9.35 9.56
C LEU A 587 35.00 -8.65 10.01
N VAL A 588 34.95 -7.84 11.10
CA VAL A 588 36.16 -7.23 11.68
C VAL A 588 37.11 -8.28 12.21
N LYS A 589 36.62 -9.32 12.92
CA LYS A 589 37.47 -10.40 13.45
C LYS A 589 38.21 -11.15 12.33
N LYS A 590 37.60 -11.27 11.16
CA LYS A 590 38.16 -11.94 9.98
C LYS A 590 38.95 -11.03 9.04
N ASP A 591 39.13 -9.78 9.36
CA ASP A 591 39.78 -8.74 8.54
C ASP A 591 39.13 -8.61 7.14
N VAL A 592 37.82 -8.79 7.04
CA VAL A 592 37.07 -8.63 5.82
C VAL A 592 36.59 -7.19 5.69
N SER A 593 36.91 -6.55 4.57
CA SER A 593 36.42 -5.20 4.26
C SER A 593 34.89 -5.16 4.12
N PHE A 594 34.25 -4.16 4.69
CA PHE A 594 32.80 -4.00 4.56
C PHE A 594 32.38 -2.53 4.54
N ILE A 595 31.19 -2.29 4.05
CA ILE A 595 30.42 -1.05 4.25
C ILE A 595 29.18 -1.36 5.09
N ARG A 596 28.72 -0.38 5.86
CA ARG A 596 27.47 -0.48 6.62
C ARG A 596 26.58 0.72 6.35
N ILE A 597 25.30 0.46 5.99
CA ILE A 597 24.29 1.48 5.79
C ILE A 597 23.03 1.09 6.56
N ASP A 598 22.70 1.88 7.57
CA ASP A 598 21.49 1.70 8.39
C ASP A 598 20.79 3.05 8.66
N GLY A 599 19.82 3.07 9.59
CA GLY A 599 19.07 4.26 9.94
C GLY A 599 19.91 5.40 10.54
N SER A 600 21.09 5.09 11.10
CA SER A 600 22.01 6.07 11.69
C SER A 600 22.96 6.70 10.68
N THR A 601 23.13 6.09 9.50
CA THR A 601 24.05 6.57 8.45
C THR A 601 23.53 7.86 7.82
N PRO A 602 24.28 8.99 7.88
CA PRO A 602 23.88 10.24 7.26
C PRO A 602 23.65 10.13 5.76
N SER A 603 22.67 10.86 5.22
CA SER A 603 22.36 10.82 3.78
C SER A 603 23.53 11.22 2.89
N SER A 604 24.40 12.14 3.36
CA SER A 604 25.60 12.59 2.65
C SER A 604 26.68 11.51 2.52
N GLU A 605 26.74 10.60 3.49
CA GLU A 605 27.76 9.53 3.54
C GLU A 605 27.38 8.30 2.71
N ARG A 606 26.10 8.07 2.51
CA ARG A 606 25.59 6.87 1.86
C ARG A 606 26.11 6.68 0.46
N GLN A 607 26.15 7.75 -0.34
CA GLN A 607 26.67 7.68 -1.69
C GLN A 607 28.15 7.33 -1.70
N HIS A 608 28.96 7.95 -0.82
CA HIS A 608 30.38 7.64 -0.70
C HIS A 608 30.63 6.16 -0.32
N LEU A 609 29.81 5.61 0.60
CA LEU A 609 29.89 4.19 0.96
C LEU A 609 29.51 3.27 -0.22
N CYS A 610 28.49 3.65 -1.00
CA CYS A 610 28.13 2.91 -2.20
C CYS A 610 29.26 2.93 -3.24
N ASP A 611 29.86 4.09 -3.47
CA ASP A 611 30.98 4.25 -4.41
C ASP A 611 32.20 3.46 -3.94
N LYS A 612 32.51 3.48 -2.65
CA LYS A 612 33.55 2.65 -2.04
C LYS A 612 33.32 1.16 -2.31
N PHE A 613 32.09 0.66 -2.13
CA PHE A 613 31.73 -0.72 -2.42
C PHE A 613 31.82 -1.01 -3.91
N GLN A 614 31.25 -0.13 -4.74
CA GLN A 614 31.11 -0.34 -6.18
C GLN A 614 32.49 -0.43 -6.88
N TYR A 615 33.41 0.48 -6.52
CA TYR A 615 34.71 0.61 -7.20
C TYR A 615 35.90 -0.03 -6.45
N SER A 616 35.67 -0.64 -5.29
CA SER A 616 36.72 -1.37 -4.58
C SER A 616 37.21 -2.56 -5.40
N GLY A 617 38.51 -2.73 -5.57
CA GLY A 617 39.13 -3.93 -6.13
C GLY A 617 39.31 -5.09 -5.13
N LYS A 618 38.91 -4.91 -3.86
CA LYS A 618 39.05 -5.89 -2.79
C LYS A 618 37.72 -6.57 -2.46
N LYS A 619 37.81 -7.78 -1.85
CA LYS A 619 36.62 -8.43 -1.23
C LYS A 619 35.92 -7.45 -0.30
N CYS A 620 34.63 -7.28 -0.46
CA CYS A 620 33.87 -6.32 0.33
C CYS A 620 32.42 -6.78 0.53
N VAL A 621 31.94 -6.77 1.78
CA VAL A 621 30.56 -7.11 2.12
C VAL A 621 29.78 -5.83 2.41
N ALA A 622 28.58 -5.67 1.80
CA ALA A 622 27.69 -4.57 2.13
C ALA A 622 26.65 -5.05 3.16
N VAL A 623 26.76 -4.55 4.39
CA VAL A 623 25.83 -4.85 5.49
C VAL A 623 24.78 -3.74 5.57
N LEU A 624 23.54 -4.06 5.23
CA LEU A 624 22.48 -3.11 4.97
C LEU A 624 21.24 -3.37 5.85
N SER A 625 20.68 -2.32 6.41
CA SER A 625 19.35 -2.44 7.02
C SER A 625 18.28 -2.60 5.91
N ILE A 626 17.37 -3.55 6.06
CA ILE A 626 16.25 -3.78 5.13
C ILE A 626 15.44 -2.49 4.91
N THR A 627 15.24 -1.70 5.96
CA THR A 627 14.53 -0.42 5.87
C THR A 627 15.32 0.68 5.15
N ALA A 628 16.65 0.58 5.10
CA ALA A 628 17.52 1.49 4.36
C ALA A 628 17.57 1.18 2.85
N ALA A 629 17.15 -0.01 2.43
CA ALA A 629 17.11 -0.42 1.02
C ALA A 629 16.22 0.48 0.14
N ASN A 630 15.23 1.17 0.75
CA ASN A 630 14.33 2.09 0.06
C ASN A 630 15.01 3.39 -0.44
N MET A 631 16.32 3.54 -0.30
CA MET A 631 17.00 4.83 -0.43
C MET A 631 17.75 5.05 -1.74
N GLY A 632 17.40 4.36 -2.81
CA GLY A 632 17.95 4.63 -4.15
C GLY A 632 19.42 4.21 -4.35
N LEU A 633 19.96 3.34 -3.49
CA LEU A 633 21.35 2.87 -3.56
C LEU A 633 21.64 2.08 -4.84
N THR A 634 22.86 2.20 -5.38
CA THR A 634 23.34 1.44 -6.55
C THR A 634 24.50 0.54 -6.13
N LEU A 635 24.30 -0.79 -6.21
CA LEU A 635 25.23 -1.79 -5.69
C LEU A 635 25.36 -2.99 -6.66
N HIS A 636 25.40 -2.73 -7.97
CA HIS A 636 25.41 -3.76 -9.01
C HIS A 636 26.78 -4.47 -9.19
N ALA A 637 27.82 -4.08 -8.45
CA ALA A 637 29.06 -4.82 -8.38
C ALA A 637 28.94 -6.17 -7.65
N ALA A 638 27.86 -6.39 -6.91
CA ALA A 638 27.54 -7.66 -6.28
C ALA A 638 26.76 -8.58 -7.23
N ASP A 639 26.89 -9.89 -7.05
CA ASP A 639 26.14 -10.94 -7.73
C ASP A 639 25.30 -11.80 -6.77
N LEU A 640 25.44 -11.57 -5.45
CA LEU A 640 24.72 -12.28 -4.39
C LEU A 640 24.11 -11.32 -3.41
N VAL A 641 22.86 -11.59 -3.04
CA VAL A 641 22.09 -10.89 -2.01
C VAL A 641 21.62 -11.90 -0.97
N ILE A 642 21.95 -11.68 0.29
CA ILE A 642 21.55 -12.53 1.41
C ILE A 642 20.57 -11.75 2.29
N PHE A 643 19.36 -12.26 2.47
CA PHE A 643 18.44 -11.80 3.49
C PHE A 643 18.64 -12.64 4.76
N ALA A 644 19.41 -12.11 5.70
CA ALA A 644 19.65 -12.74 7.00
C ALA A 644 18.37 -12.84 7.83
N GLU A 645 17.47 -11.89 7.62
CA GLU A 645 16.15 -11.85 8.25
C GLU A 645 15.07 -11.58 7.20
N LEU A 646 13.88 -12.14 7.42
CA LEU A 646 12.70 -11.86 6.60
C LEU A 646 12.07 -10.52 7.01
N PHE A 647 11.21 -9.98 6.15
CA PHE A 647 10.45 -8.78 6.44
C PHE A 647 9.02 -8.89 5.90
N TRP A 648 8.02 -8.49 6.68
CA TRP A 648 6.58 -8.70 6.40
C TRP A 648 6.02 -7.99 5.18
N ASN A 649 6.77 -7.05 4.58
CA ASN A 649 6.37 -6.34 3.36
C ASN A 649 7.19 -6.83 2.17
N PRO A 650 6.64 -7.65 1.27
CA PRO A 650 7.39 -8.19 0.12
C PRO A 650 7.92 -7.11 -0.82
N GLY A 651 7.20 -6.01 -1.01
CA GLY A 651 7.69 -4.90 -1.83
C GLY A 651 9.01 -4.30 -1.35
N VAL A 652 9.30 -4.33 -0.03
CA VAL A 652 10.59 -3.88 0.52
C VAL A 652 11.70 -4.86 0.18
N LEU A 653 11.42 -6.17 0.22
CA LEU A 653 12.37 -7.22 -0.17
C LEU A 653 12.71 -7.12 -1.67
N ILE A 654 11.69 -6.96 -2.52
CA ILE A 654 11.86 -6.75 -3.97
C ILE A 654 12.72 -5.50 -4.24
N GLN A 655 12.46 -4.40 -3.53
CA GLN A 655 13.27 -3.19 -3.66
C GLN A 655 14.73 -3.42 -3.27
N ALA A 656 15.00 -4.23 -2.26
CA ALA A 656 16.34 -4.58 -1.84
C ALA A 656 17.06 -5.47 -2.88
N GLU A 657 16.39 -6.48 -3.45
CA GLU A 657 16.91 -7.29 -4.56
C GLU A 657 17.32 -6.42 -5.76
N ASP A 658 16.49 -5.46 -6.12
CA ASP A 658 16.66 -4.60 -7.29
C ASP A 658 17.77 -3.54 -7.13
N ARG A 659 18.46 -3.49 -5.97
CA ARG A 659 19.69 -2.71 -5.80
C ARG A 659 20.86 -3.33 -6.55
N VAL A 660 20.82 -4.64 -6.79
CA VAL A 660 21.82 -5.43 -7.49
C VAL A 660 21.38 -5.72 -8.93
N HIS A 661 20.14 -6.17 -9.12
CA HIS A 661 19.59 -6.54 -10.43
C HIS A 661 19.04 -5.32 -11.19
N ARG A 662 19.91 -4.63 -11.91
CA ARG A 662 19.60 -3.38 -12.65
C ARG A 662 20.51 -3.18 -13.86
N ILE A 663 20.24 -2.18 -14.68
CA ILE A 663 21.10 -1.81 -15.81
C ILE A 663 22.54 -1.63 -15.32
N GLY A 664 23.48 -2.29 -15.99
CA GLY A 664 24.90 -2.36 -15.62
C GLY A 664 25.32 -3.63 -14.90
N GLN A 665 24.38 -4.52 -14.54
CA GLN A 665 24.69 -5.85 -14.05
C GLN A 665 25.13 -6.77 -15.19
N THR A 666 26.27 -7.45 -15.01
CA THR A 666 26.87 -8.37 -16.01
C THR A 666 26.73 -9.84 -15.61
N ASN A 667 26.50 -10.11 -14.33
CA ASN A 667 26.45 -11.46 -13.76
C ASN A 667 25.04 -11.86 -13.37
N ASN A 668 24.75 -13.17 -13.37
CA ASN A 668 23.54 -13.71 -12.80
C ASN A 668 23.45 -13.37 -11.30
N VAL A 669 22.30 -12.86 -10.89
CA VAL A 669 22.07 -12.43 -9.49
C VAL A 669 21.40 -13.53 -8.69
N ASN A 670 22.04 -13.94 -7.60
CA ASN A 670 21.53 -14.93 -6.67
C ASN A 670 20.94 -14.22 -5.44
N ILE A 671 19.72 -14.58 -5.07
CA ILE A 671 19.01 -14.04 -3.90
C ILE A 671 18.76 -15.17 -2.92
N HIS A 672 19.36 -15.10 -1.73
CA HIS A 672 19.23 -16.13 -0.70
C HIS A 672 18.43 -15.60 0.48
N TYR A 673 17.32 -16.27 0.81
CA TYR A 673 16.50 -15.99 1.98
C TYR A 673 16.80 -17.02 3.06
N LEU A 674 17.43 -16.60 4.17
CA LEU A 674 17.71 -17.49 5.30
C LEU A 674 16.47 -17.66 6.17
N VAL A 675 15.99 -18.88 6.29
CA VAL A 675 14.79 -19.26 7.03
C VAL A 675 15.14 -20.29 8.09
N ALA A 676 14.74 -20.07 9.33
CA ALA A 676 14.98 -21.00 10.43
C ALA A 676 13.67 -21.66 10.88
N LYS A 677 13.64 -22.99 10.92
CA LYS A 677 12.49 -23.76 11.43
C LYS A 677 12.31 -23.58 12.93
N GLY A 678 11.08 -23.63 13.42
CA GLY A 678 10.75 -23.42 14.82
C GLY A 678 10.81 -21.96 15.27
N THR A 679 10.85 -21.02 14.33
CA THR A 679 10.92 -19.58 14.58
C THR A 679 9.75 -18.85 13.91
N VAL A 680 9.72 -17.51 14.04
CA VAL A 680 8.73 -16.68 13.36
C VAL A 680 8.78 -16.84 11.83
N ASP A 681 9.88 -17.30 11.27
CA ASP A 681 10.05 -17.48 9.83
C ASP A 681 9.04 -18.49 9.26
N ASP A 682 8.60 -19.48 10.06
CA ASP A 682 7.55 -20.44 9.66
C ASP A 682 6.19 -19.77 9.41
N HIS A 683 5.95 -18.63 10.03
CA HIS A 683 4.74 -17.80 9.81
C HIS A 683 4.97 -16.69 8.80
N LEU A 684 6.16 -16.06 8.81
CA LEU A 684 6.45 -14.93 7.91
C LEU A 684 6.63 -15.37 6.47
N TRP A 685 7.29 -16.49 6.20
CA TRP A 685 7.57 -16.91 4.83
C TRP A 685 6.30 -17.23 4.05
N PRO A 686 5.34 -18.06 4.53
CA PRO A 686 4.06 -18.27 3.85
C PRO A 686 3.26 -16.97 3.67
N MET A 687 3.27 -16.10 4.68
CA MET A 687 2.59 -14.80 4.58
C MET A 687 3.20 -13.89 3.49
N ILE A 688 4.52 -13.89 3.34
CA ILE A 688 5.23 -13.15 2.29
C ILE A 688 4.83 -13.73 0.92
N GLN A 689 4.86 -15.06 0.77
CA GLN A 689 4.47 -15.74 -0.47
C GLN A 689 3.03 -15.41 -0.87
N ALA A 690 2.08 -15.49 0.05
CA ALA A 690 0.67 -15.14 -0.23
C ALA A 690 0.51 -13.68 -0.67
N LYS A 691 1.22 -12.75 -0.04
CA LYS A 691 1.21 -11.33 -0.46
C LYS A 691 1.87 -11.11 -1.82
N MET A 692 2.95 -11.83 -2.12
CA MET A 692 3.61 -11.77 -3.43
C MET A 692 2.68 -12.27 -4.53
N GLN A 693 1.94 -13.36 -4.30
CA GLN A 693 0.95 -13.87 -5.23
C GLN A 693 -0.15 -12.85 -5.54
N VAL A 694 -0.61 -12.10 -4.54
CA VAL A 694 -1.56 -11.00 -4.75
C VAL A 694 -0.97 -9.90 -5.64
N LEU A 695 0.29 -9.51 -5.41
CA LEU A 695 0.96 -8.49 -6.22
C LEU A 695 1.19 -8.96 -7.67
N GLU A 696 1.49 -10.23 -7.86
CA GLU A 696 1.63 -10.87 -9.18
C GLU A 696 0.31 -10.83 -9.96
N GLN A 697 -0.81 -11.22 -9.34
CA GLN A 697 -2.13 -11.22 -9.97
C GLN A 697 -2.58 -9.82 -10.41
N VAL A 698 -2.18 -8.78 -9.68
CA VAL A 698 -2.41 -7.37 -10.08
C VAL A 698 -1.40 -6.92 -11.14
N GLY A 699 -0.38 -7.73 -11.47
CA GLY A 699 0.68 -7.38 -12.41
C GLY A 699 1.72 -6.42 -11.82
N LEU A 700 1.91 -6.39 -10.50
CA LEU A 700 2.84 -5.52 -9.79
C LEU A 700 4.16 -6.20 -9.38
N SER A 701 4.32 -7.48 -9.64
CA SER A 701 5.57 -8.23 -9.48
C SER A 701 5.78 -9.23 -10.61
N GLU A 702 7.03 -9.69 -10.79
CA GLU A 702 7.34 -10.76 -11.73
C GLU A 702 6.71 -12.08 -11.30
N SER A 703 6.24 -12.86 -12.28
CA SER A 703 5.44 -14.08 -12.12
C SER A 703 6.17 -15.29 -11.49
N ASN A 704 7.38 -15.17 -10.97
CA ASN A 704 8.17 -16.35 -10.61
C ASN A 704 8.66 -16.41 -9.15
N LEU A 705 8.08 -15.62 -8.24
CA LEU A 705 8.59 -15.56 -6.86
C LEU A 705 8.27 -16.77 -6.01
N SER A 706 7.11 -17.38 -6.21
CA SER A 706 6.66 -18.52 -5.38
C SER A 706 6.94 -19.90 -6.01
N ALA A 707 6.92 -20.00 -7.34
CA ALA A 707 7.06 -21.27 -8.05
C ALA A 707 8.51 -21.74 -8.25
N ASN A 708 9.48 -20.81 -8.31
CA ASN A 708 10.87 -21.09 -8.69
C ASN A 708 11.90 -20.90 -7.58
N ALA A 709 11.47 -20.72 -6.31
CA ALA A 709 12.42 -20.68 -5.20
C ALA A 709 12.92 -22.10 -4.89
N VAL A 710 14.14 -22.40 -5.28
CA VAL A 710 14.81 -23.67 -4.95
C VAL A 710 15.04 -23.70 -3.43
N THR A 711 14.46 -24.69 -2.76
CA THR A 711 14.70 -24.91 -1.32
C THR A 711 15.98 -25.71 -1.13
N ALA A 712 16.92 -25.19 -0.34
CA ALA A 712 18.14 -25.91 0.05
C ALA A 712 18.25 -25.91 1.58
N GLN A 713 18.78 -27.01 2.13
CA GLN A 713 19.15 -27.07 3.54
C GLN A 713 20.64 -26.72 3.68
N PHE A 714 20.93 -25.83 4.59
CA PHE A 714 22.29 -25.51 5.01
C PHE A 714 22.55 -26.21 6.35
N HIS A 715 23.48 -27.15 6.33
CA HIS A 715 23.97 -27.78 7.56
C HIS A 715 25.28 -27.09 7.91
N SER A 716 25.37 -26.62 9.14
CA SER A 716 26.64 -26.17 9.73
C SER A 716 27.68 -27.28 9.59
N LYS A 717 28.90 -26.93 9.20
CA LYS A 717 30.00 -27.91 9.17
C LYS A 717 30.18 -28.42 10.58
N ASP A 718 30.12 -29.74 10.77
CA ASP A 718 30.54 -30.37 11.98
C ASP A 718 32.02 -29.98 12.29
N PRO A 719 32.33 -29.40 13.46
CA PRO A 719 33.70 -29.02 13.79
C PRO A 719 34.71 -30.19 13.70
N SER A 720 34.20 -31.41 13.73
CA SER A 720 35.00 -32.64 13.53
C SER A 720 35.21 -33.03 12.06
N GLN A 721 34.46 -32.42 11.14
CA GLN A 721 34.54 -32.68 9.69
C GLN A 721 35.64 -31.83 9.08
N ARG A 722 36.80 -32.47 8.78
CA ARG A 722 37.91 -31.82 8.09
C ARG A 722 37.47 -31.33 6.72
N SER A 723 37.93 -30.15 6.33
CA SER A 723 37.63 -29.62 4.99
C SER A 723 38.31 -30.52 3.95
N ILE A 724 37.68 -30.67 2.79
CA ILE A 724 38.29 -31.40 1.64
C ILE A 724 39.66 -30.82 1.32
N ALA A 725 39.87 -29.51 1.48
CA ALA A 725 41.16 -28.86 1.30
C ALA A 725 42.23 -29.32 2.31
N GLU A 726 41.82 -29.56 3.60
CA GLU A 726 42.71 -30.11 4.62
C GLU A 726 43.03 -31.61 4.39
N MET A 727 42.08 -32.36 3.81
CA MET A 727 42.34 -33.75 3.39
C MET A 727 43.31 -33.80 2.21
N PHE A 728 43.15 -32.93 1.21
CA PHE A 728 44.10 -32.81 0.10
C PHE A 728 45.47 -32.31 0.57
N ALA A 729 45.55 -31.31 1.42
CA ALA A 729 46.83 -30.83 1.99
C ALA A 729 47.61 -31.90 2.76
N ARG A 730 46.94 -32.83 3.41
CA ARG A 730 47.55 -33.97 4.08
C ARG A 730 48.05 -35.04 3.09
N SER A 731 47.25 -35.31 2.07
CA SER A 731 47.64 -36.26 1.01
C SER A 731 48.91 -35.82 0.28
N PHE A 732 49.12 -34.53 0.04
CA PHE A 732 50.36 -34.01 -0.52
C PHE A 732 51.54 -34.01 0.44
N ASN A 733 51.33 -33.91 1.77
CA ASN A 733 52.38 -33.96 2.77
C ASN A 733 52.79 -35.42 3.12
N GLU A 734 51.89 -36.39 2.95
CA GLU A 734 52.23 -37.85 3.17
C GLU A 734 52.99 -38.44 2.01
N ASP A 735 52.92 -37.85 0.79
CA ASP A 735 53.72 -38.26 -0.37
C ASP A 735 55.17 -37.71 -0.33
N ASP A 736 55.42 -36.58 0.36
CA ASP A 736 56.79 -36.02 0.50
C ASP A 736 57.61 -36.70 1.60
N ASP A 737 57.00 -37.40 2.60
CA ASP A 737 57.69 -38.14 3.63
C ASP A 737 58.05 -39.61 3.20
N ALA A 738 57.55 -40.10 2.07
CA ALA A 738 57.79 -41.43 1.57
C ALA A 738 59.10 -41.53 0.70
N ASP A 739 59.70 -40.41 0.31
CA ASP A 739 60.87 -40.40 -0.61
C ASP A 739 62.19 -40.09 0.10
N THR A 740 62.25 -40.03 1.46
CA THR A 740 63.49 -39.80 2.22
C THR A 740 63.95 -41.00 3.07
N GLY A 741 63.49 -42.21 2.78
CA GLY A 741 63.86 -43.44 3.50
C GLY A 741 64.52 -44.51 2.67
N GLY A 742 65.56 -44.15 1.88
CA GLY A 742 66.29 -45.15 1.07
C GLY A 742 67.74 -44.77 0.75
N GLN A 743 68.60 -44.79 1.81
CA GLN A 743 70.00 -45.15 1.71
C GLN A 743 70.54 -45.59 3.07
#